data_27f1359cf3476a4252cbe2b8345f931e
#
_entry.id   27f1359cf3476a4252cbe2b8345f931e
#
_cell.length_a   1.000
_cell.length_b   1.000
_cell.length_c   1.000
_cell.angle_alpha   90.00
_cell.angle_beta   90.00
_cell.angle_gamma   90.00
#
_symmetry.space_group_name_H-M   'P 1'
#
loop_
_entity.id
_entity.type
_entity.pdbx_description
1 polymer ?
#
loop_
_entity_poly.entity_id
_entity_poly.type
_entity_poly.pdbx_seq_one_letter_code
_entity_poly.pdbx_strand_id
1 'polypeptide(L)'
;MREEDAHYDIAVIGGGLAGTCAAIAAARLGRRVALVNNRPVLGGNASSEIRVWVCGATAHGVHRWARETGIMGELYTENQYRNPEGNPYYWDQVVLDAVRAEPNIDLYLNTDVREAHATGPDDAREIHSCTGWMMGSERRITFHAQQFLDCTGDGLLGHLTGAHHRIGREAQAEFGEPWAPEEADGALLGSTILFHTKDTGRPVKFVPPAYARDLATTPILRNRVLRTGDNGCDYWWIEWGGELDTVHDNERIRDELQAVIMGIWDHIKNSGQFPDAENLTLEWVGSLPGKREYRRFLGDHVLTQQDILEQRQFTDRVAFGGWSVDLHPAQGMYADEPGARQRYADGIFHIPLRSLYSANVTNLLFAGRNISATHIAFGATRVMATCATLGEAAGTAAALCTTENLTPRELATKHPDLVRRTLLRQDASVIGLADDDPDNLARTARVTASSHQDRLAAEPAPTTPGEPYPLTRDLALLLPVDPALDTVDLLVHGAPGQARELTVELWSTGRPENAVPTDRLLTTTVTVPADGPHWVTARLDHHPDTPHNAVLIVRACPDTALVLLPERTDGVLALRSKAEGDAAVDHDIPEEDGQLVLEWQARGLRRHTFAFRATPDTTAFLPQRAVGGYQRPYKGPQMWSSAPLPDPDRAEQWLLLDWDEQQQLTETRVVFDDDVDEYLNNLHRHRTPFEIMPELVRDYRIQSREPDGTWHTLLTVTGNRRRHRVHHLEGPDGGPVRTDALRLVVDATHGARHAHVIAFKAYGA
;
A
#
# COMPACT_ATOMS: atom_id res chain seq x y z
N MET A 1 -2.56 7.45 43.48
CA MET A 1 -2.01 7.33 42.10
C MET A 1 -0.63 6.73 42.21
N ARG A 2 -0.32 5.72 41.43
CA ARG A 2 0.98 5.05 41.44
C ARG A 2 1.90 5.74 40.40
N GLU A 3 3.06 6.23 40.89
CA GLU A 3 4.11 6.80 40.03
C GLU A 3 5.07 5.68 39.59
N GLU A 4 5.43 5.65 38.30
CA GLU A 4 6.30 4.65 37.73
C GLU A 4 7.27 5.27 36.71
N ASP A 5 8.51 4.79 36.71
CA ASP A 5 9.52 5.08 35.68
C ASP A 5 9.75 3.83 34.83
N ALA A 6 9.72 4.01 33.51
CA ALA A 6 9.92 2.94 32.53
C ALA A 6 10.99 3.33 31.53
N HIS A 7 11.95 2.42 31.26
CA HIS A 7 13.13 2.70 30.44
C HIS A 7 13.15 1.81 29.21
N TYR A 8 13.33 2.42 28.04
CA TYR A 8 13.33 1.77 26.73
C TYR A 8 14.44 2.31 25.84
N ASP A 9 14.73 1.59 24.76
CA ASP A 9 15.56 2.15 23.68
C ASP A 9 14.75 3.19 22.91
N ILE A 10 13.47 2.88 22.68
CA ILE A 10 12.57 3.68 21.83
C ILE A 10 11.20 3.81 22.50
N ALA A 11 10.66 5.04 22.52
CA ALA A 11 9.27 5.31 22.92
C ALA A 11 8.45 5.76 21.71
N VAL A 12 7.44 4.98 21.34
CA VAL A 12 6.48 5.27 20.27
C VAL A 12 5.18 5.77 20.90
N ILE A 13 4.85 7.03 20.66
CA ILE A 13 3.65 7.67 21.20
C ILE A 13 2.59 7.79 20.10
N GLY A 14 1.49 7.04 20.28
CA GLY A 14 0.40 6.87 19.33
C GLY A 14 0.36 5.46 18.73
N GLY A 15 -0.75 4.75 18.95
CA GLY A 15 -0.98 3.36 18.49
C GLY A 15 -1.84 3.26 17.22
N GLY A 16 -1.86 4.30 16.36
CA GLY A 16 -2.37 4.19 15.00
C GLY A 16 -1.51 3.25 14.16
N LEU A 17 -1.89 2.99 12.89
CA LEU A 17 -1.12 2.08 12.02
C LEU A 17 0.35 2.50 11.89
N ALA A 18 0.63 3.81 11.83
CA ALA A 18 2.00 4.33 11.82
C ALA A 18 2.80 3.90 13.06
N GLY A 19 2.27 4.16 14.26
CA GLY A 19 2.97 3.80 15.50
C GLY A 19 3.05 2.29 15.73
N THR A 20 2.02 1.54 15.33
CA THR A 20 2.04 0.08 15.36
C THR A 20 3.17 -0.48 14.49
N CYS A 21 3.27 -0.03 13.23
CA CYS A 21 4.33 -0.48 12.33
C CYS A 21 5.71 -0.02 12.78
N ALA A 22 5.83 1.19 13.36
CA ALA A 22 7.09 1.69 13.92
C ALA A 22 7.59 0.83 15.09
N ALA A 23 6.69 0.48 16.01
CA ALA A 23 7.02 -0.34 17.18
C ALA A 23 7.45 -1.75 16.75
N ILE A 24 6.70 -2.40 15.84
CA ILE A 24 7.02 -3.73 15.32
C ILE A 24 8.38 -3.70 14.59
N ALA A 25 8.63 -2.73 13.71
CA ALA A 25 9.89 -2.61 12.98
C ALA A 25 11.08 -2.49 13.94
N ALA A 26 11.00 -1.62 14.93
CA ALA A 26 12.06 -1.41 15.91
C ALA A 26 12.28 -2.67 16.79
N ALA A 27 11.22 -3.33 17.20
CA ALA A 27 11.28 -4.55 18.02
C ALA A 27 11.94 -5.73 17.28
N ARG A 28 11.62 -5.92 15.99
CA ARG A 28 12.23 -6.94 15.12
C ARG A 28 13.72 -6.70 14.89
N LEU A 29 14.19 -5.46 15.07
CA LEU A 29 15.61 -5.10 15.07
C LEU A 29 16.25 -5.17 16.47
N GLY A 30 15.58 -5.84 17.42
CA GLY A 30 16.11 -6.15 18.74
C GLY A 30 16.05 -4.99 19.75
N ARG A 31 15.29 -3.93 19.47
CA ARG A 31 15.14 -2.79 20.41
C ARG A 31 14.00 -3.01 21.38
N ARG A 32 14.18 -2.59 22.63
CA ARG A 32 13.08 -2.53 23.61
C ARG A 32 12.23 -1.30 23.34
N VAL A 33 10.94 -1.51 23.12
CA VAL A 33 10.01 -0.47 22.67
C VAL A 33 8.85 -0.32 23.63
N ALA A 34 8.56 0.92 24.06
CA ALA A 34 7.26 1.28 24.63
C ALA A 34 6.33 1.74 23.53
N LEU A 35 5.22 1.05 23.31
CA LEU A 35 4.13 1.52 22.46
C LEU A 35 3.01 2.07 23.34
N VAL A 36 2.83 3.39 23.31
CA VAL A 36 1.92 4.13 24.19
C VAL A 36 0.73 4.66 23.38
N ASN A 37 -0.48 4.27 23.74
CA ASN A 37 -1.70 4.66 23.04
C ASN A 37 -2.77 5.15 24.02
N ASN A 38 -3.39 6.29 23.71
CA ASN A 38 -4.44 6.90 24.54
C ASN A 38 -5.83 6.26 24.36
N ARG A 39 -5.94 5.18 23.60
CA ARG A 39 -7.19 4.46 23.34
C ARG A 39 -7.10 2.99 23.75
N PRO A 40 -8.25 2.31 23.92
CA PRO A 40 -8.30 0.89 24.30
C PRO A 40 -7.88 -0.05 23.17
N VAL A 41 -7.90 0.41 21.91
CA VAL A 41 -7.58 -0.39 20.72
C VAL A 41 -6.51 0.28 19.88
N LEU A 42 -5.75 -0.50 19.12
CA LEU A 42 -4.77 -0.05 18.14
C LEU A 42 -5.43 0.23 16.78
N GLY A 43 -4.66 0.79 15.83
CA GLY A 43 -5.12 1.02 14.44
C GLY A 43 -5.59 2.45 14.15
N GLY A 44 -5.83 3.28 15.15
CA GLY A 44 -6.21 4.69 14.96
C GLY A 44 -7.52 4.83 14.19
N ASN A 45 -7.54 5.61 13.10
CA ASN A 45 -8.75 5.82 12.29
C ASN A 45 -9.27 4.52 11.63
N ALA A 46 -8.44 3.48 11.47
CA ALA A 46 -8.87 2.19 10.93
C ALA A 46 -9.48 1.27 12.01
N SER A 47 -9.36 1.61 13.30
CA SER A 47 -9.90 0.80 14.40
C SER A 47 -11.43 0.71 14.37
N SER A 48 -11.97 -0.26 15.12
CA SER A 48 -13.41 -0.42 15.30
C SER A 48 -14.12 0.81 15.89
N GLU A 49 -13.38 1.72 16.51
CA GLU A 49 -13.93 2.96 17.09
C GLU A 49 -14.29 4.02 16.04
N ILE A 50 -13.60 4.03 14.87
CA ILE A 50 -13.74 5.08 13.84
C ILE A 50 -14.11 4.50 12.48
N ARG A 51 -13.55 3.33 12.10
CA ARG A 51 -13.88 2.51 10.93
C ARG A 51 -13.63 3.17 9.56
N VAL A 52 -12.67 4.09 9.46
CA VAL A 52 -12.28 4.65 8.15
C VAL A 52 -11.50 3.59 7.36
N TRP A 53 -11.80 3.46 6.07
CA TRP A 53 -11.07 2.58 5.17
C TRP A 53 -9.59 2.93 5.10
N VAL A 54 -8.75 1.88 5.01
CA VAL A 54 -7.31 2.05 4.85
C VAL A 54 -7.00 2.30 3.38
N CYS A 55 -6.94 3.56 2.99
CA CYS A 55 -6.40 3.95 1.69
C CYS A 55 -4.89 3.86 1.68
N GLY A 56 -4.32 3.63 0.49
CA GLY A 56 -2.89 3.48 0.28
C GLY A 56 -2.46 3.73 -1.16
N ALA A 57 -1.27 3.26 -1.49
CA ALA A 57 -0.61 3.57 -2.76
C ALA A 57 -1.31 2.97 -3.99
N THR A 58 -2.12 1.91 -3.83
CA THR A 58 -2.93 1.37 -4.93
C THR A 58 -4.01 2.33 -5.42
N ALA A 59 -4.38 3.34 -4.61
CA ALA A 59 -5.42 4.32 -4.93
C ALA A 59 -6.70 3.65 -5.50
N HIS A 60 -7.21 2.64 -4.77
CA HIS A 60 -8.33 1.79 -5.18
C HIS A 60 -8.14 1.11 -6.55
N GLY A 61 -6.88 0.87 -6.93
CA GLY A 61 -6.51 0.18 -8.15
C GLY A 61 -6.23 1.08 -9.33
N VAL A 62 -6.09 2.37 -9.10
CA VAL A 62 -5.53 3.33 -10.07
C VAL A 62 -4.08 2.97 -10.36
N HIS A 63 -3.25 2.80 -9.32
CA HIS A 63 -1.87 2.37 -9.48
C HIS A 63 -1.74 0.86 -9.37
N ARG A 64 -0.93 0.31 -10.29
CA ARG A 64 -0.71 -1.12 -10.44
C ARG A 64 0.57 -1.53 -9.71
N TRP A 65 0.57 -2.76 -9.16
CA TRP A 65 1.69 -3.30 -8.39
C TRP A 65 2.14 -2.40 -7.23
N ALA A 66 1.23 -1.59 -6.69
CA ALA A 66 1.53 -0.54 -5.73
C ALA A 66 1.12 -0.87 -4.28
N ARG A 67 0.53 -2.05 -4.00
CA ARG A 67 0.15 -2.41 -2.64
C ARG A 67 1.37 -2.43 -1.73
N GLU A 68 1.24 -1.88 -0.53
CA GLU A 68 2.28 -1.87 0.49
C GLU A 68 2.66 -3.30 0.90
N THR A 69 3.97 -3.57 1.04
CA THR A 69 4.56 -4.78 1.62
C THR A 69 5.07 -4.50 3.03
N GLY A 70 5.98 -5.31 3.56
CA GLY A 70 6.45 -5.17 4.93
C GLY A 70 5.34 -5.43 5.95
N ILE A 71 5.38 -4.74 7.08
CA ILE A 71 4.45 -4.96 8.19
C ILE A 71 3.00 -4.67 7.77
N MET A 72 2.75 -3.62 6.99
CA MET A 72 1.40 -3.34 6.52
C MET A 72 0.88 -4.44 5.59
N GLY A 73 1.72 -4.98 4.71
CA GLY A 73 1.40 -6.13 3.88
C GLY A 73 1.06 -7.37 4.69
N GLU A 74 1.80 -7.64 5.77
CA GLU A 74 1.48 -8.72 6.71
C GLU A 74 0.11 -8.53 7.35
N LEU A 75 -0.22 -7.32 7.81
CA LEU A 75 -1.52 -7.01 8.40
C LEU A 75 -2.67 -7.20 7.40
N TYR A 76 -2.49 -6.79 6.14
CA TYR A 76 -3.48 -6.99 5.09
C TYR A 76 -3.78 -8.48 4.85
N THR A 77 -2.74 -9.29 4.66
CA THR A 77 -2.91 -10.71 4.35
C THR A 77 -3.44 -11.50 5.54
N GLU A 78 -3.03 -11.16 6.77
CA GLU A 78 -3.60 -11.77 7.98
C GLU A 78 -5.07 -11.36 8.19
N ASN A 79 -5.46 -10.12 7.91
CA ASN A 79 -6.86 -9.70 7.98
C ASN A 79 -7.71 -10.41 6.93
N GLN A 80 -7.20 -10.55 5.70
CA GLN A 80 -7.89 -11.27 4.63
C GLN A 80 -8.21 -12.72 5.03
N TYR A 81 -7.25 -13.41 5.65
CA TYR A 81 -7.40 -14.80 6.07
C TYR A 81 -8.25 -14.98 7.35
N ARG A 82 -7.99 -14.16 8.38
CA ARG A 82 -8.59 -14.33 9.71
C ARG A 82 -9.93 -13.62 9.88
N ASN A 83 -10.27 -12.70 9.00
CA ASN A 83 -11.43 -11.84 9.06
C ASN A 83 -12.17 -11.77 7.71
N PRO A 84 -12.59 -12.90 7.13
CA PRO A 84 -13.17 -12.93 5.78
C PRO A 84 -14.49 -12.14 5.67
N GLU A 85 -15.20 -11.94 6.78
CA GLU A 85 -16.45 -11.16 6.83
C GLU A 85 -16.21 -9.63 7.01
N GLY A 86 -14.96 -9.19 7.16
CA GLY A 86 -14.62 -7.77 7.33
C GLY A 86 -15.10 -7.17 8.66
N ASN A 87 -15.15 -7.96 9.73
CA ASN A 87 -15.60 -7.50 11.05
C ASN A 87 -14.57 -6.51 11.65
N PRO A 88 -14.96 -5.26 11.98
CA PRO A 88 -14.05 -4.26 12.54
C PRO A 88 -13.40 -4.65 13.86
N TYR A 89 -14.07 -5.44 14.68
CA TYR A 89 -13.52 -5.92 15.96
C TYR A 89 -12.46 -7.01 15.75
N TYR A 90 -12.57 -7.83 14.71
CA TYR A 90 -11.55 -8.81 14.36
C TYR A 90 -10.31 -8.13 13.74
N TRP A 91 -10.51 -7.04 13.02
CA TRP A 91 -9.39 -6.21 12.57
C TRP A 91 -8.56 -5.69 13.76
N ASP A 92 -9.20 -5.14 14.80
CA ASP A 92 -8.50 -4.72 16.02
C ASP A 92 -7.68 -5.88 16.63
N GLN A 93 -8.21 -7.11 16.60
CA GLN A 93 -7.49 -8.28 17.12
C GLN A 93 -6.31 -8.68 16.23
N VAL A 94 -6.40 -8.54 14.90
CA VAL A 94 -5.28 -8.79 13.99
C VAL A 94 -4.12 -7.82 14.31
N VAL A 95 -4.42 -6.53 14.48
CA VAL A 95 -3.41 -5.53 14.82
C VAL A 95 -2.81 -5.77 16.21
N LEU A 96 -3.64 -6.08 17.20
CA LEU A 96 -3.20 -6.36 18.56
C LEU A 96 -2.31 -7.60 18.62
N ASP A 97 -2.69 -8.67 17.92
CA ASP A 97 -1.94 -9.92 17.87
C ASP A 97 -0.56 -9.72 17.24
N ALA A 98 -0.47 -8.93 16.16
CA ALA A 98 0.80 -8.58 15.53
C ALA A 98 1.75 -7.86 16.51
N VAL A 99 1.24 -6.95 17.33
CA VAL A 99 2.05 -6.24 18.36
C VAL A 99 2.45 -7.19 19.49
N ARG A 100 1.53 -8.05 19.95
CA ARG A 100 1.82 -9.00 21.04
C ARG A 100 2.73 -10.15 20.67
N ALA A 101 2.85 -10.43 19.38
CA ALA A 101 3.80 -11.41 18.87
C ALA A 101 5.26 -10.95 18.98
N GLU A 102 5.50 -9.63 19.19
CA GLU A 102 6.83 -9.06 19.32
C GLU A 102 7.24 -8.96 20.81
N PRO A 103 8.14 -9.82 21.30
CA PRO A 103 8.48 -9.90 22.73
C PRO A 103 9.19 -8.63 23.26
N ASN A 104 9.71 -7.80 22.37
CA ASN A 104 10.42 -6.57 22.70
C ASN A 104 9.51 -5.34 22.79
N ILE A 105 8.17 -5.51 22.66
CA ILE A 105 7.21 -4.41 22.80
C ILE A 105 6.47 -4.53 24.14
N ASP A 106 6.58 -3.48 24.96
CA ASP A 106 5.67 -3.25 26.09
C ASP A 106 4.55 -2.32 25.64
N LEU A 107 3.31 -2.82 25.67
CA LEU A 107 2.12 -2.11 25.17
C LEU A 107 1.37 -1.43 26.32
N TYR A 108 1.17 -0.11 26.19
CA TYR A 108 0.45 0.74 27.13
C TYR A 108 -0.81 1.34 26.48
N LEU A 109 -1.93 0.64 26.59
CA LEU A 109 -3.24 1.15 26.14
C LEU A 109 -3.87 2.07 27.20
N ASN A 110 -4.84 2.90 26.77
CA ASN A 110 -5.51 3.89 27.62
C ASN A 110 -4.55 4.84 28.36
N THR A 111 -3.37 5.07 27.77
CA THR A 111 -2.32 5.90 28.37
C THR A 111 -2.15 7.18 27.57
N ASP A 112 -2.63 8.28 28.15
CA ASP A 112 -2.62 9.60 27.54
C ASP A 112 -1.37 10.39 27.96
N VAL A 113 -0.46 10.61 27.01
CA VAL A 113 0.76 11.42 27.24
C VAL A 113 0.37 12.89 27.32
N ARG A 114 0.73 13.55 28.41
CA ARG A 114 0.36 14.95 28.69
C ARG A 114 1.54 15.86 28.99
N GLU A 115 2.68 15.29 29.33
CA GLU A 115 3.87 16.02 29.70
C GLU A 115 5.08 15.44 28.97
N ALA A 116 6.05 16.28 28.63
CA ALA A 116 7.34 15.87 28.14
C ALA A 116 8.44 16.75 28.67
N HIS A 117 9.61 16.17 28.90
CA HIS A 117 10.79 16.88 29.36
C HIS A 117 11.85 16.87 28.26
N ALA A 118 12.14 18.05 27.73
CA ALA A 118 13.19 18.28 26.72
C ALA A 118 14.07 19.47 27.16
N THR A 119 15.35 19.38 26.85
CA THR A 119 16.34 20.46 27.17
C THR A 119 17.14 20.82 25.90
N GLY A 120 18.01 21.80 26.01
CA GLY A 120 18.85 22.29 24.91
C GLY A 120 18.34 23.58 24.28
N PRO A 121 19.13 24.19 23.39
CA PRO A 121 18.74 25.38 22.63
C PRO A 121 17.63 25.05 21.62
N ASP A 122 16.98 26.07 21.08
CA ASP A 122 15.81 25.89 20.21
C ASP A 122 16.10 25.12 18.90
N ASP A 123 17.32 25.20 18.40
CA ASP A 123 17.80 24.52 17.18
C ASP A 123 18.39 23.12 17.42
N ALA A 124 18.55 22.70 18.71
CA ALA A 124 19.14 21.41 19.07
C ALA A 124 18.58 20.93 20.43
N ARG A 125 17.27 20.80 20.52
CA ARG A 125 16.57 20.25 21.69
C ARG A 125 16.75 18.74 21.76
N GLU A 126 16.73 18.19 22.97
CA GLU A 126 16.78 16.74 23.21
C GLU A 126 15.69 16.34 24.21
N ILE A 127 14.93 15.31 23.89
CA ILE A 127 13.90 14.74 24.75
C ILE A 127 14.53 13.73 25.69
N HIS A 128 14.24 13.86 27.00
CA HIS A 128 14.70 12.92 28.02
C HIS A 128 13.60 11.97 28.48
N SER A 129 12.35 12.45 28.52
CA SER A 129 11.21 11.63 28.90
C SER A 129 9.88 12.24 28.43
N CYS A 130 8.85 11.40 28.42
CA CYS A 130 7.47 11.84 28.36
C CYS A 130 6.65 11.12 29.44
N THR A 131 5.57 11.75 29.92
CA THR A 131 4.77 11.21 31.02
C THR A 131 3.32 11.09 30.60
N GLY A 132 2.77 9.88 30.78
CA GLY A 132 1.38 9.55 30.49
C GLY A 132 0.61 9.12 31.73
N TRP A 133 -0.69 9.37 31.69
CA TRP A 133 -1.64 8.88 32.67
C TRP A 133 -2.47 7.75 32.07
N MET A 134 -2.40 6.56 32.71
CA MET A 134 -3.16 5.40 32.29
C MET A 134 -4.54 5.42 32.93
N MET A 135 -5.56 5.68 32.12
CA MET A 135 -6.95 5.73 32.54
C MET A 135 -7.43 4.36 33.08
N GLY A 136 -8.18 4.38 34.17
CA GLY A 136 -8.72 3.18 34.81
C GLY A 136 -7.73 2.39 35.68
N SER A 137 -6.43 2.68 35.60
CA SER A 137 -5.39 2.01 36.39
C SER A 137 -4.74 2.92 37.46
N GLU A 138 -5.09 4.20 37.46
CA GLU A 138 -4.52 5.22 38.40
C GLU A 138 -2.98 5.26 38.41
N ARG A 139 -2.37 4.97 37.24
CA ARG A 139 -0.92 4.95 37.02
C ARG A 139 -0.49 6.21 36.28
N ARG A 140 0.54 6.88 36.76
CA ARG A 140 1.26 7.92 36.07
C ARG A 140 2.64 7.38 35.73
N ILE A 141 2.93 7.24 34.46
CA ILE A 141 4.11 6.53 33.94
C ILE A 141 4.98 7.51 33.19
N THR A 142 6.26 7.61 33.62
CA THR A 142 7.28 8.37 32.91
C THR A 142 8.12 7.43 32.06
N PHE A 143 8.09 7.65 30.76
CA PHE A 143 8.84 6.87 29.76
C PHE A 143 10.13 7.58 29.42
N HIS A 144 11.26 6.93 29.71
CA HIS A 144 12.61 7.36 29.36
C HIS A 144 13.06 6.55 28.13
N ALA A 145 13.60 7.21 27.10
CA ALA A 145 14.09 6.54 25.89
C ALA A 145 15.27 7.31 25.26
N GLN A 146 16.02 6.63 24.42
CA GLN A 146 17.07 7.25 23.59
C GLN A 146 16.46 7.95 22.36
N GLN A 147 15.46 7.32 21.72
CA GLN A 147 14.73 7.87 20.59
C GLN A 147 13.24 7.93 20.90
N PHE A 148 12.59 8.97 20.39
CA PHE A 148 11.15 9.17 20.53
C PHE A 148 10.49 9.28 19.16
N LEU A 149 9.32 8.66 19.01
CA LEU A 149 8.51 8.76 17.78
C LEU A 149 7.16 9.39 18.11
N ASP A 150 6.84 10.50 17.45
CA ASP A 150 5.50 11.07 17.47
C ASP A 150 4.64 10.45 16.37
N CYS A 151 3.80 9.49 16.77
CA CYS A 151 2.79 8.85 15.93
C CYS A 151 1.36 9.18 16.37
N THR A 152 1.19 10.30 17.10
CA THR A 152 -0.08 10.73 17.69
C THR A 152 -1.09 11.22 16.64
N GLY A 153 -0.63 11.48 15.44
CA GLY A 153 -1.41 12.05 14.35
C GLY A 153 -1.65 13.55 14.49
N ASP A 154 -1.92 14.05 15.69
CA ASP A 154 -2.10 15.49 15.98
C ASP A 154 -0.77 16.19 16.32
N GLY A 155 0.34 15.45 16.42
CA GLY A 155 1.67 16.01 16.71
C GLY A 155 1.79 16.48 18.16
N LEU A 156 1.26 15.71 19.11
CA LEU A 156 1.23 16.12 20.52
C LEU A 156 2.62 16.11 21.16
N LEU A 157 3.38 15.01 21.00
CA LEU A 157 4.69 14.87 21.65
C LEU A 157 5.67 15.93 21.14
N GLY A 158 5.75 16.11 19.81
CA GLY A 158 6.61 17.13 19.23
C GLY A 158 6.23 18.54 19.67
N HIS A 159 4.93 18.85 19.79
CA HIS A 159 4.47 20.13 20.33
C HIS A 159 4.92 20.34 21.76
N LEU A 160 4.73 19.35 22.63
CA LEU A 160 5.15 19.41 24.04
C LEU A 160 6.66 19.59 24.21
N THR A 161 7.45 19.13 23.23
CA THR A 161 8.91 19.21 23.26
C THR A 161 9.49 20.38 22.47
N GLY A 162 8.63 21.20 21.83
CA GLY A 162 9.03 22.38 21.08
C GLY A 162 9.53 22.10 19.66
N ALA A 163 9.10 20.99 19.06
CA ALA A 163 9.39 20.73 17.64
C ALA A 163 8.70 21.75 16.75
N HIS A 164 9.43 22.27 15.77
CA HIS A 164 8.88 23.21 14.79
C HIS A 164 7.81 22.57 13.95
N HIS A 165 6.69 23.25 13.76
CA HIS A 165 5.54 22.73 12.99
C HIS A 165 4.74 23.86 12.34
N ARG A 166 3.86 23.49 11.42
CA ARG A 166 2.90 24.36 10.75
C ARG A 166 1.48 23.87 10.99
N ILE A 167 0.53 24.80 10.90
CA ILE A 167 -0.92 24.56 10.91
C ILE A 167 -1.51 25.46 9.82
N GLY A 168 -2.53 24.96 9.12
CA GLY A 168 -3.16 25.70 8.03
C GLY A 168 -2.45 25.52 6.68
N ARG A 169 -2.80 26.37 5.71
CA ARG A 169 -2.30 26.29 4.33
C ARG A 169 -1.21 27.32 4.07
N GLU A 170 -0.15 26.89 3.44
CA GLU A 170 0.94 27.74 2.97
C GLU A 170 0.47 28.58 1.77
N ALA A 171 1.04 29.78 1.60
CA ALA A 171 0.82 30.59 0.41
C ALA A 171 1.50 29.98 -0.83
N GLN A 172 0.90 30.14 -2.00
CA GLN A 172 1.45 29.67 -3.27
C GLN A 172 2.90 30.13 -3.49
N ALA A 173 3.20 31.38 -3.14
CA ALA A 173 4.54 31.96 -3.33
C ALA A 173 5.64 31.29 -2.51
N GLU A 174 5.30 30.57 -1.42
CA GLU A 174 6.29 29.98 -0.51
C GLU A 174 6.95 28.73 -1.13
N PHE A 175 6.17 27.84 -1.74
CA PHE A 175 6.64 26.59 -2.35
C PHE A 175 6.37 26.49 -3.86
N GLY A 176 5.72 27.50 -4.46
CA GLY A 176 5.38 27.50 -5.88
C GLY A 176 4.29 26.47 -6.23
N GLU A 177 3.48 26.05 -5.29
CA GLU A 177 2.46 25.02 -5.48
C GLU A 177 1.21 25.56 -6.18
N PRO A 178 0.84 25.05 -7.37
CA PRO A 178 -0.30 25.59 -8.14
C PRO A 178 -1.66 25.48 -7.43
N TRP A 179 -1.80 24.58 -6.46
CA TRP A 179 -3.05 24.36 -5.73
C TRP A 179 -3.10 25.06 -4.38
N ALA A 180 -2.01 25.67 -3.95
CA ALA A 180 -1.97 26.46 -2.73
C ALA A 180 -2.73 27.80 -2.91
N PRO A 181 -3.33 28.37 -1.86
CA PRO A 181 -3.97 29.68 -1.90
C PRO A 181 -2.96 30.79 -2.16
N GLU A 182 -3.41 31.94 -2.65
CA GLU A 182 -2.54 33.12 -2.88
C GLU A 182 -1.91 33.60 -1.57
N GLU A 183 -2.69 33.61 -0.48
CA GLU A 183 -2.26 33.97 0.87
C GLU A 183 -2.40 32.78 1.82
N ALA A 184 -1.44 32.64 2.74
CA ALA A 184 -1.50 31.62 3.78
C ALA A 184 -2.71 31.84 4.70
N ASP A 185 -3.35 30.76 5.13
CA ASP A 185 -4.51 30.81 6.03
C ASP A 185 -4.51 29.66 7.05
N GLY A 186 -5.50 29.68 7.95
CA GLY A 186 -5.66 28.66 8.99
C GLY A 186 -6.52 27.45 8.61
N ALA A 187 -6.94 27.32 7.36
CA ALA A 187 -7.82 26.24 6.93
C ALA A 187 -7.13 24.86 6.99
N LEU A 188 -7.89 23.87 7.46
CA LEU A 188 -7.48 22.48 7.61
C LEU A 188 -8.43 21.55 6.85
N LEU A 189 -8.09 20.28 6.73
CA LEU A 189 -9.04 19.24 6.39
C LEU A 189 -9.84 18.87 7.64
N GLY A 190 -11.18 18.83 7.49
CA GLY A 190 -12.09 18.53 8.59
C GLY A 190 -11.99 17.11 9.12
N SER A 191 -12.77 16.85 10.16
CA SER A 191 -12.93 15.51 10.74
C SER A 191 -14.20 14.84 10.24
N THR A 192 -14.24 13.50 10.24
CA THR A 192 -15.41 12.74 9.79
C THR A 192 -15.95 11.82 10.89
N ILE A 193 -17.25 11.57 10.88
CA ILE A 193 -17.86 10.44 11.60
C ILE A 193 -18.64 9.61 10.58
N LEU A 194 -18.51 8.29 10.70
CA LEU A 194 -19.20 7.32 9.86
C LEU A 194 -20.34 6.67 10.63
N PHE A 195 -21.26 6.04 9.90
CA PHE A 195 -22.29 5.15 10.45
C PHE A 195 -22.42 3.90 9.59
N HIS A 196 -22.90 2.81 10.19
CA HIS A 196 -23.20 1.57 9.47
C HIS A 196 -24.68 1.23 9.67
N THR A 197 -25.29 0.64 8.65
CA THR A 197 -26.66 0.21 8.65
C THR A 197 -26.79 -1.30 8.69
N LYS A 198 -27.95 -1.77 9.11
CA LYS A 198 -28.29 -3.18 9.19
C LYS A 198 -29.72 -3.40 8.72
N ASP A 199 -29.91 -4.43 7.89
CA ASP A 199 -31.24 -4.94 7.56
C ASP A 199 -31.72 -5.86 8.69
N THR A 200 -32.90 -5.53 9.25
CA THR A 200 -33.53 -6.31 10.34
C THR A 200 -34.49 -7.36 9.82
N GLY A 201 -34.74 -7.44 8.52
CA GLY A 201 -35.71 -8.31 7.88
C GLY A 201 -37.18 -7.94 8.16
N ARG A 202 -37.45 -6.81 8.80
CA ARG A 202 -38.80 -6.31 9.13
C ARG A 202 -38.79 -4.78 9.23
N PRO A 203 -39.94 -4.10 9.03
CA PRO A 203 -40.04 -2.67 9.18
C PRO A 203 -39.61 -2.17 10.56
N VAL A 204 -38.76 -1.15 10.58
CA VAL A 204 -38.25 -0.49 11.80
C VAL A 204 -38.56 1.00 11.75
N LYS A 205 -39.25 1.50 12.77
CA LYS A 205 -39.52 2.91 12.93
C LYS A 205 -38.25 3.64 13.40
N PHE A 206 -38.03 4.83 12.86
CA PHE A 206 -37.06 5.80 13.39
C PHE A 206 -37.76 7.06 13.88
N VAL A 207 -37.36 7.53 15.05
CA VAL A 207 -37.77 8.81 15.61
C VAL A 207 -36.50 9.63 15.82
N PRO A 208 -36.33 10.75 15.09
CA PRO A 208 -35.12 11.54 15.22
C PRO A 208 -34.99 12.14 16.63
N PRO A 209 -33.77 12.20 17.19
CA PRO A 209 -33.55 12.96 18.42
C PRO A 209 -33.72 14.46 18.18
N ALA A 210 -34.03 15.22 19.24
CA ALA A 210 -34.28 16.64 19.13
C ALA A 210 -33.09 17.47 18.58
N TYR A 211 -31.87 16.91 18.66
CA TYR A 211 -30.67 17.56 18.14
C TYR A 211 -30.40 17.23 16.67
N ALA A 212 -31.17 16.34 16.03
CA ALA A 212 -31.00 16.03 14.60
C ALA A 212 -31.03 17.29 13.75
N ARG A 213 -30.08 17.41 12.80
CA ARG A 213 -30.02 18.58 11.92
C ARG A 213 -31.14 18.54 10.89
N ASP A 214 -31.88 19.62 10.75
CA ASP A 214 -32.82 19.80 9.65
C ASP A 214 -32.04 20.01 8.35
N LEU A 215 -31.99 18.99 7.50
CA LEU A 215 -31.23 19.01 6.24
C LEU A 215 -31.82 20.00 5.22
N ALA A 216 -33.11 20.38 5.32
CA ALA A 216 -33.69 21.37 4.43
C ALA A 216 -33.06 22.76 4.60
N THR A 217 -32.42 23.00 5.74
CA THR A 217 -31.70 24.25 6.05
C THR A 217 -30.23 24.22 5.60
N THR A 218 -29.77 23.14 4.98
CA THR A 218 -28.38 22.91 4.61
C THR A 218 -28.22 22.69 3.10
N PRO A 219 -27.04 22.83 2.52
CA PRO A 219 -26.79 22.48 1.12
C PRO A 219 -26.69 20.96 0.86
N ILE A 220 -26.70 20.10 1.88
CA ILE A 220 -26.43 18.66 1.78
C ILE A 220 -27.38 17.97 0.78
N LEU A 221 -28.68 18.23 0.85
CA LEU A 221 -29.66 17.61 -0.06
C LEU A 221 -29.45 17.97 -1.54
N ARG A 222 -28.76 19.07 -1.83
CA ARG A 222 -28.48 19.53 -3.20
C ARG A 222 -27.13 19.03 -3.72
N ASN A 223 -26.12 18.97 -2.83
CA ASN A 223 -24.72 18.87 -3.22
C ASN A 223 -24.10 17.50 -2.83
N ARG A 224 -24.85 16.64 -2.14
CA ARG A 224 -24.34 15.35 -1.67
C ARG A 224 -25.30 14.22 -2.02
N VAL A 225 -24.73 13.03 -2.26
CA VAL A 225 -25.52 11.83 -2.58
C VAL A 225 -25.91 11.12 -1.29
N LEU A 226 -27.20 10.89 -1.09
CA LEU A 226 -27.73 10.08 0.01
C LEU A 226 -28.08 8.68 -0.49
N ARG A 227 -27.78 7.66 0.32
CA ARG A 227 -28.00 6.25 0.01
C ARG A 227 -28.60 5.53 1.21
N THR A 228 -29.32 4.43 0.95
CA THR A 228 -30.07 3.71 1.99
C THR A 228 -29.18 2.88 2.89
N GLY A 229 -28.22 2.18 2.38
CA GLY A 229 -27.33 1.33 3.19
C GLY A 229 -25.90 1.87 3.18
N ASP A 230 -25.25 1.89 4.34
CA ASP A 230 -23.83 2.07 4.40
C ASP A 230 -23.18 1.00 5.28
N ASN A 231 -22.13 0.37 4.74
CA ASN A 231 -21.30 -0.63 5.39
C ASN A 231 -19.80 -0.34 5.14
N GLY A 232 -19.46 0.91 4.85
CA GLY A 232 -18.12 1.33 4.53
C GLY A 232 -17.94 2.83 4.54
N CYS A 233 -17.29 3.38 3.50
CA CYS A 233 -16.98 4.79 3.39
C CYS A 233 -17.82 5.55 2.35
N ASP A 234 -19.03 5.12 2.04
CA ASP A 234 -19.91 5.82 1.09
C ASP A 234 -20.25 7.24 1.56
N TYR A 235 -20.24 7.46 2.87
CA TYR A 235 -20.48 8.75 3.51
C TYR A 235 -19.19 9.44 3.98
N TRP A 236 -18.05 9.21 3.33
CA TRP A 236 -16.77 9.82 3.65
C TRP A 236 -16.82 11.37 3.66
N TRP A 237 -17.75 11.95 2.91
CA TRP A 237 -17.99 13.39 2.79
C TRP A 237 -18.75 14.00 3.99
N ILE A 238 -19.25 13.18 4.94
CA ILE A 238 -19.71 13.70 6.23
C ILE A 238 -18.49 14.16 7.01
N GLU A 239 -18.06 15.34 6.69
CA GLU A 239 -16.85 15.99 7.18
C GLU A 239 -17.14 17.42 7.56
N TRP A 240 -16.54 17.88 8.65
CA TRP A 240 -16.67 19.25 9.11
C TRP A 240 -15.53 19.67 10.03
N GLY A 241 -15.39 21.02 10.22
CA GLY A 241 -14.48 21.61 11.19
C GLY A 241 -13.13 22.03 10.62
N GLY A 242 -12.95 22.04 9.28
CA GLY A 242 -11.71 22.54 8.68
C GLY A 242 -11.47 24.05 8.86
N GLU A 243 -12.53 24.81 9.17
CA GLU A 243 -12.45 26.24 9.54
C GLU A 243 -12.28 26.46 11.06
N LEU A 244 -12.25 25.36 11.83
CA LEU A 244 -12.10 25.36 13.29
C LEU A 244 -10.75 24.75 13.69
N ASP A 245 -10.45 24.83 14.98
CA ASP A 245 -9.35 24.07 15.54
C ASP A 245 -9.76 22.59 15.73
N THR A 246 -9.28 21.69 14.85
CA THR A 246 -9.69 20.27 14.85
C THR A 246 -9.30 19.51 16.12
N VAL A 247 -8.47 20.11 16.98
CA VAL A 247 -8.09 19.55 18.28
C VAL A 247 -8.92 20.18 19.41
N HIS A 248 -8.92 21.51 19.52
CA HIS A 248 -9.58 22.20 20.64
C HIS A 248 -11.10 22.25 20.49
N ASP A 249 -11.63 22.33 19.27
CA ASP A 249 -13.07 22.27 18.97
C ASP A 249 -13.58 20.84 18.71
N ASN A 250 -12.82 19.79 19.01
CA ASN A 250 -13.12 18.39 18.64
C ASN A 250 -14.51 17.94 19.12
N GLU A 251 -14.94 18.32 20.32
CA GLU A 251 -16.26 17.96 20.86
C GLU A 251 -17.41 18.67 20.10
N ARG A 252 -17.23 19.93 19.76
CA ARG A 252 -18.17 20.70 18.95
C ARG A 252 -18.30 20.09 17.54
N ILE A 253 -17.17 19.69 16.96
CA ILE A 253 -17.13 19.02 15.64
C ILE A 253 -17.87 17.69 15.71
N ARG A 254 -17.63 16.88 16.74
CA ARG A 254 -18.33 15.61 16.97
C ARG A 254 -19.83 15.80 17.05
N ASP A 255 -20.29 16.76 17.88
CA ASP A 255 -21.72 17.00 18.11
C ASP A 255 -22.44 17.41 16.82
N GLU A 256 -21.80 18.25 16.00
CA GLU A 256 -22.36 18.66 14.70
C GLU A 256 -22.43 17.50 13.70
N LEU A 257 -21.35 16.71 13.58
CA LEU A 257 -21.32 15.53 12.71
C LEU A 257 -22.39 14.51 13.09
N GLN A 258 -22.58 14.26 14.38
CA GLN A 258 -23.65 13.37 14.86
C GLN A 258 -25.04 13.94 14.58
N ALA A 259 -25.25 15.24 14.75
CA ALA A 259 -26.51 15.90 14.44
C ALA A 259 -26.88 15.74 12.96
N VAL A 260 -25.89 15.89 12.06
CA VAL A 260 -26.09 15.70 10.61
C VAL A 260 -26.37 14.23 10.28
N ILE A 261 -25.67 13.27 10.87
CA ILE A 261 -25.97 11.84 10.67
C ILE A 261 -27.40 11.52 11.06
N MET A 262 -27.88 12.03 12.19
CA MET A 262 -29.28 11.84 12.63
C MET A 262 -30.27 12.50 11.66
N GLY A 263 -29.94 13.66 11.09
CA GLY A 263 -30.76 14.33 10.06
C GLY A 263 -30.78 13.57 8.73
N ILE A 264 -29.62 13.02 8.29
CA ILE A 264 -29.54 12.16 7.10
C ILE A 264 -30.38 10.92 7.29
N TRP A 265 -30.27 10.27 8.43
CA TRP A 265 -31.04 9.07 8.74
C TRP A 265 -32.54 9.34 8.85
N ASP A 266 -32.93 10.49 9.42
CA ASP A 266 -34.34 10.97 9.43
C ASP A 266 -34.86 11.16 8.00
N HIS A 267 -34.10 11.80 7.14
CA HIS A 267 -34.46 11.99 5.74
C HIS A 267 -34.63 10.64 5.02
N ILE A 268 -33.70 9.72 5.18
CA ILE A 268 -33.75 8.37 4.57
C ILE A 268 -35.00 7.61 5.06
N LYS A 269 -35.28 7.61 6.36
CA LYS A 269 -36.39 6.83 6.95
C LYS A 269 -37.76 7.45 6.81
N ASN A 270 -37.86 8.77 6.83
CA ASN A 270 -39.15 9.47 7.02
C ASN A 270 -39.56 10.35 5.84
N SER A 271 -38.67 10.63 4.85
CA SER A 271 -39.05 11.45 3.68
C SER A 271 -39.96 10.75 2.66
N GLY A 272 -40.02 9.42 2.69
CA GLY A 272 -40.72 8.60 1.69
C GLY A 272 -39.97 8.44 0.36
N GLN A 273 -38.77 8.99 0.24
CA GLN A 273 -37.95 8.88 -1.00
C GLN A 273 -37.17 7.57 -1.11
N PHE A 274 -37.04 6.83 -0.02
CA PHE A 274 -36.21 5.60 0.10
C PHE A 274 -37.04 4.40 0.56
N PRO A 275 -37.86 3.80 -0.34
CA PRO A 275 -38.74 2.68 0.05
C PRO A 275 -37.95 1.43 0.50
N ASP A 276 -36.74 1.23 0.01
CA ASP A 276 -35.83 0.15 0.40
C ASP A 276 -35.23 0.32 1.81
N ALA A 277 -35.39 1.47 2.43
CA ALA A 277 -34.91 1.73 3.79
C ALA A 277 -35.88 1.21 4.89
N GLU A 278 -37.07 0.67 4.55
CA GLU A 278 -38.08 0.31 5.53
C GLU A 278 -37.54 -0.61 6.63
N ASN A 279 -36.78 -1.66 6.24
CA ASN A 279 -36.21 -2.65 7.16
C ASN A 279 -34.85 -2.25 7.76
N LEU A 280 -34.27 -1.13 7.33
CA LEU A 280 -32.94 -0.71 7.77
C LEU A 280 -32.98 0.01 9.12
N THR A 281 -31.96 -0.23 9.93
CA THR A 281 -31.64 0.53 11.15
C THR A 281 -30.19 0.88 11.21
N LEU A 282 -29.83 1.89 12.02
CA LEU A 282 -28.43 2.17 12.35
C LEU A 282 -27.89 1.05 13.25
N GLU A 283 -26.85 0.36 12.81
CA GLU A 283 -26.14 -0.66 13.60
C GLU A 283 -25.05 0.00 14.45
N TRP A 284 -24.39 1.00 13.89
CA TRP A 284 -23.31 1.69 14.56
C TRP A 284 -23.23 3.15 14.05
N VAL A 285 -22.90 4.03 14.96
CA VAL A 285 -22.57 5.45 14.68
C VAL A 285 -21.30 5.77 15.43
N GLY A 286 -20.33 6.35 14.76
CA GLY A 286 -19.06 6.74 15.37
C GLY A 286 -19.25 7.74 16.51
N SER A 287 -18.52 7.54 17.60
CA SER A 287 -18.50 8.44 18.74
C SER A 287 -17.26 9.33 18.78
N LEU A 288 -16.27 8.99 17.95
CA LEU A 288 -14.99 9.69 17.85
C LEU A 288 -14.79 10.20 16.42
N PRO A 289 -14.47 11.49 16.24
CA PRO A 289 -14.14 12.01 14.93
C PRO A 289 -12.83 11.40 14.39
N GLY A 290 -12.87 10.88 13.17
CA GLY A 290 -11.69 10.53 12.39
C GLY A 290 -11.04 11.80 11.86
N LYS A 291 -9.97 12.23 12.50
CA LYS A 291 -9.26 13.47 12.14
C LYS A 291 -8.39 13.26 10.90
N ARG A 292 -8.34 14.26 10.03
CA ARG A 292 -7.47 14.27 8.85
C ARG A 292 -6.21 15.09 9.08
N GLU A 293 -6.31 16.32 9.58
CA GLU A 293 -5.18 17.25 9.67
C GLU A 293 -5.12 17.99 10.99
N TYR A 294 -3.91 18.28 11.42
CA TYR A 294 -3.59 19.29 12.42
C TYR A 294 -2.14 19.77 12.22
N ARG A 295 -1.23 19.53 13.18
CA ARG A 295 0.18 19.93 13.07
C ARG A 295 0.92 19.09 12.04
N ARG A 296 1.70 19.73 11.19
CA ARG A 296 2.67 19.13 10.28
C ARG A 296 4.05 19.60 10.71
N PHE A 297 4.90 18.66 11.14
CA PHE A 297 6.24 19.00 11.64
C PHE A 297 7.16 19.46 10.51
N LEU A 298 8.22 20.20 10.87
CA LEU A 298 9.28 20.56 9.95
C LEU A 298 10.46 19.60 10.11
N GLY A 299 10.76 18.89 9.04
CA GLY A 299 11.98 18.13 8.84
C GLY A 299 13.01 18.89 8.03
N ASP A 300 14.10 18.25 7.68
CA ASP A 300 15.10 18.84 6.78
C ASP A 300 14.65 18.88 5.30
N HIS A 301 13.54 18.19 4.98
CA HIS A 301 12.81 18.32 3.72
C HIS A 301 11.32 18.46 4.00
N VAL A 302 10.70 19.45 3.37
CA VAL A 302 9.24 19.60 3.34
C VAL A 302 8.75 19.08 1.99
N LEU A 303 8.01 17.98 1.99
CA LEU A 303 7.41 17.44 0.77
C LEU A 303 6.43 18.45 0.16
N THR A 304 6.48 18.60 -1.16
CA THR A 304 5.67 19.56 -1.93
C THR A 304 4.77 18.85 -2.95
N GLN A 305 3.80 19.60 -3.49
CA GLN A 305 2.95 19.14 -4.60
C GLN A 305 3.79 18.64 -5.78
N GLN A 306 4.87 19.34 -6.12
CA GLN A 306 5.76 18.98 -7.22
C GLN A 306 6.49 17.66 -6.94
N ASP A 307 6.97 17.45 -5.71
CA ASP A 307 7.61 16.18 -5.34
C ASP A 307 6.68 14.97 -5.56
N ILE A 308 5.38 15.14 -5.28
CA ILE A 308 4.35 14.12 -5.50
C ILE A 308 4.07 13.92 -6.99
N LEU A 309 3.66 14.99 -7.69
CA LEU A 309 3.15 14.89 -9.06
C LEU A 309 4.25 14.60 -10.10
N GLU A 310 5.48 15.04 -9.83
CA GLU A 310 6.64 14.74 -10.67
C GLU A 310 7.34 13.44 -10.27
N GLN A 311 6.82 12.72 -9.27
CA GLN A 311 7.41 11.47 -8.76
C GLN A 311 8.93 11.63 -8.48
N ARG A 312 9.29 12.67 -7.73
CA ARG A 312 10.69 12.99 -7.46
C ARG A 312 11.40 11.85 -6.75
N GLN A 313 12.57 11.47 -7.26
CA GLN A 313 13.42 10.46 -6.61
C GLN A 313 14.37 11.13 -5.61
N PHE A 314 14.43 10.58 -4.39
CA PHE A 314 15.33 11.01 -3.34
C PHE A 314 16.42 9.97 -3.08
N THR A 315 17.63 10.41 -2.77
CA THR A 315 18.74 9.52 -2.41
C THR A 315 18.52 8.82 -1.08
N ASP A 316 17.78 9.46 -0.19
CA ASP A 316 17.38 8.96 1.13
C ASP A 316 15.92 8.51 1.18
N ARG A 317 15.33 8.06 0.05
CA ARG A 317 13.96 7.53 0.03
C ARG A 317 13.84 6.25 0.87
N VAL A 318 12.81 6.19 1.71
CA VAL A 318 12.58 5.10 2.66
C VAL A 318 11.16 4.53 2.60
N ALA A 319 10.25 5.21 1.90
CA ALA A 319 8.88 4.79 1.71
C ALA A 319 8.31 5.36 0.40
N PHE A 320 7.11 4.95 0.05
CA PHE A 320 6.36 5.51 -1.08
C PHE A 320 4.88 5.67 -0.73
N GLY A 321 4.20 6.54 -1.47
CA GLY A 321 2.76 6.67 -1.52
C GLY A 321 2.27 6.60 -2.96
N GLY A 322 0.96 6.62 -3.16
CA GLY A 322 0.33 6.62 -4.48
C GLY A 322 -1.09 7.20 -4.44
N TRP A 323 -1.54 7.64 -3.27
CA TRP A 323 -2.82 8.36 -3.18
C TRP A 323 -2.73 9.68 -3.91
N SER A 324 -3.87 10.17 -4.41
CA SER A 324 -3.96 11.51 -5.03
C SER A 324 -3.55 12.62 -4.07
N VAL A 325 -3.14 13.76 -4.61
CA VAL A 325 -3.28 15.02 -3.90
C VAL A 325 -4.79 15.24 -3.73
N ASP A 326 -5.28 15.05 -2.52
CA ASP A 326 -6.70 14.92 -2.18
C ASP A 326 -7.07 15.97 -1.13
N LEU A 327 -7.67 17.07 -1.61
CA LEU A 327 -8.01 18.23 -0.81
C LEU A 327 -9.53 18.32 -0.69
N HIS A 328 -9.98 18.51 0.54
CA HIS A 328 -11.38 18.69 0.87
C HIS A 328 -11.66 20.16 1.21
N PRO A 329 -12.85 20.68 0.90
CA PRO A 329 -13.21 22.04 1.29
C PRO A 329 -13.21 22.20 2.82
N ALA A 330 -12.69 23.31 3.34
CA ALA A 330 -12.63 23.56 4.78
C ALA A 330 -14.02 23.56 5.45
N GLN A 331 -15.07 23.95 4.72
CA GLN A 331 -16.47 23.89 5.15
C GLN A 331 -17.05 22.48 5.15
N GLY A 332 -16.33 21.49 4.58
CA GLY A 332 -16.70 20.09 4.53
C GLY A 332 -18.05 19.84 3.87
N MET A 333 -18.96 19.15 4.59
CA MET A 333 -20.30 18.81 4.09
C MET A 333 -21.18 20.01 3.76
N TYR A 334 -20.87 21.20 4.28
CA TYR A 334 -21.60 22.44 4.05
C TYR A 334 -21.07 23.27 2.88
N ALA A 335 -19.99 22.85 2.23
CA ALA A 335 -19.48 23.51 1.05
C ALA A 335 -20.46 23.37 -0.14
N ASP A 336 -20.54 24.42 -0.94
CA ASP A 336 -21.28 24.39 -2.21
C ASP A 336 -20.50 23.71 -3.34
N GLU A 337 -19.20 23.52 -3.14
CA GLU A 337 -18.29 22.78 -4.03
C GLU A 337 -18.30 21.28 -3.76
N PRO A 338 -17.73 20.44 -4.65
CA PRO A 338 -17.58 19.01 -4.45
C PRO A 338 -16.87 18.66 -3.14
N GLY A 339 -17.15 17.45 -2.62
CA GLY A 339 -16.56 16.97 -1.38
C GLY A 339 -15.04 16.81 -1.38
N ALA A 340 -14.42 16.67 -2.55
CA ALA A 340 -12.97 16.59 -2.71
C ALA A 340 -12.51 17.04 -4.09
N ARG A 341 -11.29 17.57 -4.16
CA ARG A 341 -10.53 17.83 -5.38
C ARG A 341 -9.32 16.94 -5.41
N GLN A 342 -9.18 16.12 -6.45
CA GLN A 342 -8.16 15.07 -6.51
C GLN A 342 -7.29 15.21 -7.76
N ARG A 343 -5.98 14.95 -7.62
CA ARG A 343 -5.04 14.82 -8.71
C ARG A 343 -4.04 13.70 -8.43
N TYR A 344 -4.00 12.71 -9.32
CA TYR A 344 -3.06 11.60 -9.27
C TYR A 344 -1.75 11.95 -10.00
N ALA A 345 -0.63 11.42 -9.53
CA ALA A 345 0.56 11.24 -10.36
C ALA A 345 0.34 10.03 -11.30
N ASP A 346 1.19 9.86 -12.30
CA ASP A 346 1.13 8.71 -13.22
C ASP A 346 1.47 7.36 -12.55
N GLY A 347 2.01 7.41 -11.36
CA GLY A 347 2.36 6.26 -10.54
C GLY A 347 2.65 6.67 -9.10
N ILE A 348 3.42 5.85 -8.39
CA ILE A 348 3.79 6.09 -6.99
C ILE A 348 4.77 7.26 -6.89
N PHE A 349 4.79 7.91 -5.74
CA PHE A 349 5.78 8.93 -5.37
C PHE A 349 6.61 8.47 -4.17
N HIS A 350 7.83 9.01 -4.05
CA HIS A 350 8.77 8.62 -3.01
C HIS A 350 8.77 9.57 -1.83
N ILE A 351 9.06 9.05 -0.63
CA ILE A 351 9.14 9.82 0.62
C ILE A 351 10.55 9.65 1.21
N PRO A 352 11.28 10.76 1.43
CA PRO A 352 12.63 10.74 1.98
C PRO A 352 12.63 10.66 3.51
N LEU A 353 13.68 10.09 4.10
CA LEU A 353 13.85 10.04 5.55
C LEU A 353 13.91 11.44 6.17
N ARG A 354 14.45 12.44 5.44
CA ARG A 354 14.50 13.84 5.87
C ARG A 354 13.15 14.50 6.12
N SER A 355 12.04 13.88 5.70
CA SER A 355 10.68 14.31 6.03
C SER A 355 10.12 13.61 7.27
N LEU A 356 10.86 12.68 7.91
CA LEU A 356 10.40 11.84 9.01
C LEU A 356 11.11 12.11 10.34
N TYR A 357 11.90 13.16 10.47
CA TYR A 357 12.51 13.57 11.73
C TYR A 357 12.48 15.09 11.90
N SER A 358 12.57 15.54 13.15
CA SER A 358 12.51 16.95 13.50
C SER A 358 13.76 17.72 13.09
N ALA A 359 13.57 18.89 12.50
CA ALA A 359 14.66 19.80 12.17
C ALA A 359 15.38 20.38 13.40
N ASN A 360 14.72 20.44 14.56
CA ASN A 360 15.24 21.10 15.74
C ASN A 360 15.22 20.23 17.02
N VAL A 361 14.65 19.03 17.00
CA VAL A 361 14.71 18.09 18.13
C VAL A 361 15.51 16.87 17.71
N THR A 362 16.68 16.67 18.31
CA THR A 362 17.74 15.81 17.80
C THR A 362 17.45 14.31 17.88
N ASN A 363 16.54 13.88 18.76
CA ASN A 363 16.15 12.48 18.96
C ASN A 363 14.64 12.26 18.79
N LEU A 364 13.98 13.07 17.93
CA LEU A 364 12.57 12.96 17.60
C LEU A 364 12.39 12.62 16.13
N LEU A 365 11.78 11.45 15.87
CA LEU A 365 11.21 11.09 14.58
C LEU A 365 9.68 11.22 14.63
N PHE A 366 9.03 11.23 13.47
CA PHE A 366 7.59 11.23 13.39
C PHE A 366 7.11 10.40 12.18
N ALA A 367 5.98 9.80 12.36
CA ALA A 367 5.32 9.04 11.30
C ALA A 367 3.79 9.15 11.43
N GLY A 368 3.14 9.16 10.29
CA GLY A 368 1.71 9.38 10.20
C GLY A 368 1.40 10.64 9.42
N ARG A 369 0.25 11.24 9.70
CA ARG A 369 -0.18 12.45 8.99
C ARG A 369 0.55 13.74 9.41
N ASN A 370 1.37 13.69 10.46
CA ASN A 370 2.13 14.81 11.02
C ASN A 370 3.56 14.96 10.46
N ILE A 371 3.91 14.25 9.39
CA ILE A 371 5.22 14.35 8.75
C ILE A 371 5.47 15.73 8.11
N SER A 372 6.71 15.98 7.70
CA SER A 372 7.12 17.23 7.07
C SER A 372 6.64 17.31 5.61
N ALA A 373 5.51 17.98 5.42
CA ALA A 373 4.88 18.19 4.12
C ALA A 373 4.09 19.52 4.11
N THR A 374 3.93 20.13 2.95
CA THR A 374 2.97 21.22 2.76
C THR A 374 1.55 20.70 2.92
N HIS A 375 0.57 21.60 3.12
CA HIS A 375 -0.85 21.23 3.15
C HIS A 375 -1.26 20.47 1.88
N ILE A 376 -0.75 20.88 0.73
CA ILE A 376 -1.08 20.28 -0.57
C ILE A 376 -0.50 18.85 -0.66
N ALA A 377 0.79 18.67 -0.41
CA ALA A 377 1.43 17.35 -0.44
C ALA A 377 0.89 16.41 0.64
N PHE A 378 0.54 16.96 1.80
CA PHE A 378 -0.12 16.23 2.87
C PHE A 378 -1.39 15.51 2.39
N GLY A 379 -2.17 16.10 1.48
CA GLY A 379 -3.34 15.46 0.88
C GLY A 379 -3.06 14.04 0.36
N ALA A 380 -1.85 13.79 -0.18
CA ALA A 380 -1.44 12.49 -0.70
C ALA A 380 -0.79 11.58 0.34
N THR A 381 -0.14 12.14 1.38
CA THR A 381 0.67 11.36 2.33
C THR A 381 -0.10 10.93 3.58
N ARG A 382 -1.26 11.53 3.87
CA ARG A 382 -2.04 11.30 5.10
C ARG A 382 -2.77 9.98 5.17
N VAL A 383 -2.91 9.26 4.06
CA VAL A 383 -3.67 8.01 4.03
C VAL A 383 -2.96 6.90 4.80
N MET A 384 -3.77 6.04 5.45
CA MET A 384 -3.29 5.21 6.55
C MET A 384 -2.26 4.15 6.16
N ALA A 385 -2.34 3.53 4.98
CA ALA A 385 -1.33 2.56 4.56
C ALA A 385 0.01 3.24 4.24
N THR A 386 -0.02 4.43 3.62
CA THR A 386 1.20 5.25 3.47
C THR A 386 1.75 5.61 4.85
N CYS A 387 0.91 6.05 5.80
CA CYS A 387 1.35 6.30 7.18
C CYS A 387 1.94 5.06 7.86
N ALA A 388 1.44 3.87 7.57
CA ALA A 388 2.00 2.61 8.10
C ALA A 388 3.42 2.35 7.56
N THR A 389 3.66 2.57 6.26
CA THR A 389 5.02 2.44 5.69
C THR A 389 5.98 3.50 6.23
N LEU A 390 5.48 4.73 6.48
CA LEU A 390 6.26 5.77 7.18
C LEU A 390 6.64 5.33 8.59
N GLY A 391 5.70 4.66 9.29
CA GLY A 391 5.95 4.08 10.61
C GLY A 391 7.06 3.04 10.56
N GLU A 392 6.97 2.08 9.66
CA GLU A 392 8.01 1.05 9.48
C GLU A 392 9.38 1.68 9.18
N ALA A 393 9.43 2.70 8.32
CA ALA A 393 10.65 3.43 8.00
C ALA A 393 11.22 4.20 9.20
N ALA A 394 10.38 4.93 9.94
CA ALA A 394 10.80 5.70 11.10
C ALA A 394 11.22 4.80 12.28
N GLY A 395 10.52 3.68 12.50
CA GLY A 395 10.89 2.68 13.51
C GLY A 395 12.22 1.99 13.19
N THR A 396 12.44 1.65 11.93
CA THR A 396 13.73 1.12 11.45
C THR A 396 14.85 2.14 11.64
N ALA A 397 14.62 3.41 11.29
CA ALA A 397 15.60 4.49 11.47
C ALA A 397 15.92 4.71 12.94
N ALA A 398 14.90 4.72 13.82
CA ALA A 398 15.11 4.85 15.27
C ALA A 398 15.93 3.68 15.85
N ALA A 399 15.67 2.44 15.39
CA ALA A 399 16.44 1.27 15.80
C ALA A 399 17.92 1.39 15.40
N LEU A 400 18.18 1.83 14.17
CA LEU A 400 19.55 2.07 13.68
C LEU A 400 20.23 3.22 14.42
N CYS A 401 19.51 4.32 14.75
CA CYS A 401 20.04 5.40 15.55
C CYS A 401 20.52 4.91 16.94
N THR A 402 19.74 4.02 17.59
CA THR A 402 20.14 3.46 18.89
C THR A 402 21.29 2.47 18.77
N THR A 403 21.37 1.70 17.68
CA THR A 403 22.42 0.70 17.45
C THR A 403 23.77 1.36 17.14
N GLU A 404 23.75 2.36 16.25
CA GLU A 404 24.95 3.02 15.73
C GLU A 404 25.32 4.28 16.53
N ASN A 405 24.52 4.64 17.53
CA ASN A 405 24.67 5.87 18.31
C ASN A 405 24.70 7.13 17.42
N LEU A 406 23.72 7.23 16.51
CA LEU A 406 23.56 8.34 15.56
C LEU A 406 22.28 9.12 15.86
N THR A 407 22.28 10.40 15.48
CA THR A 407 21.03 11.18 15.36
C THR A 407 20.30 10.79 14.07
N PRO A 408 18.96 10.96 13.98
CA PRO A 408 18.21 10.74 12.72
C PRO A 408 18.76 11.55 11.54
N ARG A 409 19.21 12.79 11.76
CA ARG A 409 19.86 13.62 10.75
C ARG A 409 21.17 13.03 10.25
N GLU A 410 22.03 12.55 11.15
CA GLU A 410 23.28 11.90 10.75
C GLU A 410 23.01 10.60 9.98
N LEU A 411 22.05 9.81 10.43
CA LEU A 411 21.63 8.59 9.73
C LEU A 411 21.15 8.92 8.31
N ALA A 412 20.26 9.90 8.14
CA ALA A 412 19.71 10.28 6.84
C ALA A 412 20.75 10.86 5.88
N THR A 413 21.72 11.63 6.39
CA THR A 413 22.68 12.38 5.55
C THR A 413 23.98 11.64 5.31
N LYS A 414 24.44 10.82 6.27
CA LYS A 414 25.73 10.11 6.18
C LYS A 414 25.57 8.61 5.88
N HIS A 415 24.45 7.99 6.28
CA HIS A 415 24.24 6.56 6.19
C HIS A 415 22.86 6.15 5.60
N PRO A 416 22.33 6.82 4.54
CA PRO A 416 21.02 6.48 3.99
C PRO A 416 20.96 5.04 3.44
N ASP A 417 22.09 4.50 2.97
CA ASP A 417 22.19 3.13 2.47
C ASP A 417 21.92 2.10 3.55
N LEU A 418 22.36 2.35 4.79
CA LEU A 418 22.11 1.45 5.91
C LEU A 418 20.61 1.30 6.16
N VAL A 419 19.86 2.42 6.15
CA VAL A 419 18.40 2.40 6.33
C VAL A 419 17.72 1.62 5.19
N ARG A 420 18.11 1.91 3.94
CA ARG A 420 17.54 1.24 2.75
C ARG A 420 17.78 -0.27 2.75
N ARG A 421 19.01 -0.70 3.04
CA ARG A 421 19.36 -2.14 3.14
C ARG A 421 18.57 -2.83 4.22
N THR A 422 18.44 -2.21 5.40
CA THR A 422 17.65 -2.76 6.52
C THR A 422 16.18 -2.90 6.14
N LEU A 423 15.59 -1.90 5.50
CA LEU A 423 14.21 -1.95 5.01
C LEU A 423 14.02 -3.05 3.97
N LEU A 424 14.88 -3.14 2.95
CA LEU A 424 14.81 -4.16 1.92
C LEU A 424 15.07 -5.57 2.48
N ARG A 425 15.91 -5.69 3.52
CA ARG A 425 16.11 -6.96 4.22
C ARG A 425 14.85 -7.47 4.90
N GLN A 426 13.96 -6.55 5.33
CA GLN A 426 12.66 -6.83 5.96
C GLN A 426 11.47 -6.84 4.99
N ASP A 427 11.70 -6.78 3.68
CA ASP A 427 10.66 -6.68 2.63
C ASP A 427 9.76 -5.43 2.77
N ALA A 428 10.28 -4.36 3.36
CA ALA A 428 9.56 -3.11 3.51
C ALA A 428 9.30 -2.42 2.16
N SER A 429 8.33 -1.51 2.17
CA SER A 429 7.84 -0.85 0.96
C SER A 429 8.79 0.26 0.49
N VAL A 430 9.78 -0.09 -0.34
CA VAL A 430 10.64 0.86 -1.06
C VAL A 430 10.75 0.45 -2.53
N ILE A 431 10.09 1.18 -3.42
CA ILE A 431 10.08 0.86 -4.87
C ILE A 431 11.30 1.47 -5.57
N GLY A 432 11.83 0.75 -6.56
CA GLY A 432 12.91 1.22 -7.44
C GLY A 432 14.31 1.15 -6.82
N LEU A 433 14.46 0.47 -5.69
CA LEU A 433 15.74 0.15 -5.09
C LEU A 433 16.01 -1.35 -5.18
N ALA A 434 17.17 -1.71 -5.66
CA ALA A 434 17.69 -3.07 -5.54
C ALA A 434 18.38 -3.24 -4.19
N ASP A 435 18.23 -4.41 -3.60
CA ASP A 435 18.97 -4.82 -2.41
C ASP A 435 20.45 -5.03 -2.79
N ASP A 436 21.31 -4.14 -2.29
CA ASP A 436 22.76 -4.19 -2.48
C ASP A 436 23.52 -4.66 -1.22
N ASP A 437 22.81 -5.30 -0.29
CA ASP A 437 23.34 -5.77 0.99
C ASP A 437 24.58 -6.68 0.76
N PRO A 438 25.77 -6.28 1.21
CA PRO A 438 26.99 -7.06 1.03
C PRO A 438 26.98 -8.36 1.84
N ASP A 439 26.17 -8.45 2.91
CA ASP A 439 26.07 -9.63 3.76
C ASP A 439 25.18 -10.72 3.13
N ASN A 440 24.45 -10.38 2.05
CA ASN A 440 23.63 -11.33 1.32
C ASN A 440 24.49 -12.19 0.37
N LEU A 441 24.90 -13.35 0.83
CA LEU A 441 25.75 -14.31 0.10
C LEU A 441 25.10 -14.84 -1.19
N ALA A 442 23.77 -14.78 -1.33
CA ALA A 442 23.08 -15.19 -2.55
C ALA A 442 23.50 -14.37 -3.78
N ARG A 443 23.98 -13.14 -3.59
CA ARG A 443 24.43 -12.25 -4.67
C ARG A 443 25.70 -12.74 -5.38
N THR A 444 26.50 -13.58 -4.73
CA THR A 444 27.73 -14.15 -5.30
C THR A 444 27.54 -15.60 -5.76
N ALA A 445 26.35 -16.18 -5.54
CA ALA A 445 26.04 -17.52 -5.95
C ALA A 445 25.76 -17.62 -7.46
N ARG A 446 26.10 -18.75 -8.06
CA ARG A 446 25.53 -19.15 -9.34
C ARG A 446 24.11 -19.64 -9.11
N VAL A 447 23.13 -19.03 -9.82
CA VAL A 447 21.70 -19.30 -9.61
C VAL A 447 21.18 -20.13 -10.76
N THR A 448 20.53 -21.27 -10.44
CA THR A 448 19.85 -22.14 -11.40
C THR A 448 18.52 -22.60 -10.85
N ALA A 449 17.65 -23.13 -11.70
CA ALA A 449 16.35 -23.66 -11.32
C ALA A 449 15.99 -24.91 -12.11
N SER A 450 15.00 -25.66 -11.64
CA SER A 450 14.44 -26.84 -12.32
C SER A 450 13.86 -26.47 -13.69
N SER A 451 13.22 -25.31 -13.79
CA SER A 451 12.62 -24.75 -14.99
C SER A 451 12.43 -23.24 -14.83
N HIS A 452 12.04 -22.55 -15.90
CA HIS A 452 11.57 -21.17 -15.86
C HIS A 452 10.51 -20.94 -16.92
N GLN A 453 9.70 -19.92 -16.74
CA GLN A 453 8.75 -19.46 -17.72
C GLN A 453 9.52 -18.73 -18.83
N ASP A 454 9.47 -19.27 -20.05
CA ASP A 454 10.16 -18.73 -21.23
C ASP A 454 9.19 -18.13 -22.25
N ARG A 455 7.87 -18.38 -22.10
CA ARG A 455 6.84 -17.86 -22.99
C ARG A 455 6.00 -16.79 -22.32
N LEU A 456 5.77 -15.71 -23.04
CA LEU A 456 4.84 -14.66 -22.65
C LEU A 456 3.60 -14.76 -23.57
N ALA A 457 2.60 -15.48 -23.09
CA ALA A 457 1.39 -15.77 -23.86
C ALA A 457 0.18 -16.02 -22.94
N ALA A 458 -1.00 -15.69 -23.42
CA ALA A 458 -2.29 -16.07 -22.84
C ALA A 458 -3.15 -16.65 -23.96
N GLU A 459 -3.50 -17.92 -23.87
CA GLU A 459 -4.19 -18.63 -24.93
C GLU A 459 -5.50 -19.24 -24.42
N PRO A 460 -6.60 -19.20 -25.21
CA PRO A 460 -7.81 -19.90 -24.85
C PRO A 460 -7.57 -21.41 -24.69
N ALA A 461 -8.20 -22.01 -23.68
CA ALA A 461 -8.22 -23.46 -23.47
C ALA A 461 -9.64 -23.99 -23.58
N PRO A 462 -9.83 -25.31 -23.81
CA PRO A 462 -11.18 -25.90 -23.90
C PRO A 462 -12.04 -25.61 -22.67
N THR A 463 -11.44 -25.48 -21.50
CA THR A 463 -12.09 -25.14 -20.22
C THR A 463 -12.27 -23.64 -19.99
N THR A 464 -11.50 -22.82 -20.71
CA THR A 464 -11.48 -21.35 -20.61
C THR A 464 -11.40 -20.76 -22.02
N PRO A 465 -12.46 -20.85 -22.85
CA PRO A 465 -12.42 -20.41 -24.25
C PRO A 465 -12.25 -18.91 -24.43
N GLY A 466 -12.47 -18.13 -23.36
CA GLY A 466 -12.49 -16.67 -23.39
C GLY A 466 -13.80 -16.11 -23.95
N GLU A 467 -13.99 -14.81 -23.77
CA GLU A 467 -15.17 -14.09 -24.24
C GLU A 467 -14.77 -12.90 -25.11
N PRO A 468 -15.56 -12.59 -26.17
CA PRO A 468 -15.34 -11.40 -26.98
C PRO A 468 -15.54 -10.13 -26.13
N TYR A 469 -14.52 -9.29 -26.03
CA TYR A 469 -14.57 -7.98 -25.38
C TYR A 469 -14.58 -6.91 -26.46
N PRO A 470 -15.68 -6.14 -26.62
CA PRO A 470 -15.84 -5.19 -27.74
C PRO A 470 -14.76 -4.12 -27.78
N LEU A 471 -14.18 -3.87 -28.94
CA LEU A 471 -13.16 -2.85 -29.17
C LEU A 471 -13.79 -1.47 -29.45
N THR A 472 -14.76 -1.07 -28.60
CA THR A 472 -15.45 0.23 -28.68
C THR A 472 -14.63 1.39 -28.15
N ARG A 473 -13.53 1.09 -27.47
CA ARG A 473 -12.52 2.01 -26.94
C ARG A 473 -11.14 1.39 -27.10
N ASP A 474 -10.10 2.17 -26.87
CA ASP A 474 -8.75 1.65 -26.89
C ASP A 474 -8.56 0.66 -25.72
N LEU A 475 -7.96 -0.49 -26.05
CA LEU A 475 -7.58 -1.53 -25.09
C LEU A 475 -6.07 -1.67 -25.08
N ALA A 476 -5.48 -2.14 -23.97
CA ALA A 476 -4.04 -2.30 -23.92
C ALA A 476 -3.61 -3.51 -23.10
N LEU A 477 -2.40 -3.99 -23.40
CA LEU A 477 -1.62 -4.90 -22.58
C LEU A 477 -0.34 -4.18 -22.16
N LEU A 478 -0.13 -4.02 -20.86
CA LEU A 478 1.20 -3.73 -20.34
C LEU A 478 1.91 -5.07 -20.19
N LEU A 479 3.12 -5.17 -20.71
CA LEU A 479 3.90 -6.42 -20.72
C LEU A 479 5.40 -6.13 -20.58
N PRO A 480 6.21 -7.06 -20.01
CA PRO A 480 7.65 -6.93 -19.97
C PRO A 480 8.25 -7.16 -21.37
N VAL A 481 9.19 -6.31 -21.74
CA VAL A 481 10.05 -6.46 -22.92
C VAL A 481 11.44 -6.84 -22.46
N ASP A 482 11.77 -8.13 -22.59
CA ASP A 482 13.01 -8.71 -22.11
C ASP A 482 13.24 -10.08 -22.81
N PRO A 483 14.18 -10.25 -23.76
CA PRO A 483 15.13 -9.23 -24.22
C PRO A 483 14.59 -8.30 -25.32
N ALA A 484 13.52 -8.71 -26.03
CA ALA A 484 12.98 -8.01 -27.19
C ALA A 484 11.48 -8.30 -27.36
N LEU A 485 10.85 -7.60 -28.29
CA LEU A 485 9.47 -7.82 -28.69
C LEU A 485 9.37 -7.67 -30.22
N ASP A 486 9.51 -8.78 -30.94
CA ASP A 486 9.48 -8.79 -32.41
C ASP A 486 8.06 -8.78 -32.96
N THR A 487 7.22 -9.65 -32.40
CA THR A 487 5.80 -9.72 -32.79
C THR A 487 4.89 -9.95 -31.57
N VAL A 488 3.66 -9.49 -31.70
CA VAL A 488 2.56 -9.89 -30.82
C VAL A 488 1.40 -10.38 -31.71
N ASP A 489 1.02 -11.65 -31.53
CA ASP A 489 -0.23 -12.16 -32.06
C ASP A 489 -1.35 -11.81 -31.11
N LEU A 490 -2.46 -11.29 -31.63
CA LEU A 490 -3.69 -10.98 -30.91
C LEU A 490 -4.83 -11.83 -31.44
N LEU A 491 -5.66 -12.39 -30.56
CA LEU A 491 -6.88 -13.10 -30.98
C LEU A 491 -8.04 -12.10 -31.04
N VAL A 492 -8.49 -11.84 -32.26
CA VAL A 492 -9.48 -10.81 -32.57
C VAL A 492 -10.69 -11.41 -33.27
N HIS A 493 -11.89 -11.12 -32.82
CA HIS A 493 -13.12 -11.37 -33.54
C HIS A 493 -13.32 -10.33 -34.64
N GLY A 494 -13.38 -10.78 -35.88
CA GLY A 494 -13.62 -9.94 -37.04
C GLY A 494 -15.04 -9.39 -37.13
N ALA A 495 -15.16 -8.24 -37.79
CA ALA A 495 -16.46 -7.62 -38.05
C ALA A 495 -17.28 -8.47 -39.00
N PRO A 496 -18.63 -8.53 -38.88
CA PRO A 496 -19.48 -9.32 -39.74
C PRO A 496 -19.35 -8.92 -41.22
N GLY A 497 -18.99 -9.90 -42.05
CA GLY A 497 -18.94 -9.78 -43.54
C GLY A 497 -17.90 -8.79 -44.08
N GLN A 498 -17.03 -8.23 -43.28
CA GLN A 498 -16.05 -7.24 -43.72
C GLN A 498 -14.72 -7.33 -42.94
N ALA A 499 -13.60 -7.39 -43.66
CA ALA A 499 -12.29 -7.22 -43.06
C ALA A 499 -12.10 -5.78 -42.53
N ARG A 500 -11.31 -5.63 -41.47
CA ARG A 500 -11.01 -4.34 -40.84
C ARG A 500 -9.50 -4.14 -40.69
N GLU A 501 -9.06 -2.90 -40.82
CA GLU A 501 -7.71 -2.52 -40.47
C GLU A 501 -7.67 -2.11 -38.98
N LEU A 502 -6.80 -2.76 -38.20
CA LEU A 502 -6.61 -2.55 -36.77
C LEU A 502 -5.27 -1.87 -36.55
N THR A 503 -5.28 -0.72 -35.89
CA THR A 503 -4.05 0.00 -35.49
C THR A 503 -3.57 -0.51 -34.16
N VAL A 504 -2.30 -0.90 -34.11
CA VAL A 504 -1.59 -1.34 -32.90
C VAL A 504 -0.40 -0.41 -32.67
N GLU A 505 -0.25 0.05 -31.45
CA GLU A 505 0.85 0.96 -31.06
C GLU A 505 1.59 0.39 -29.86
N LEU A 506 2.92 0.60 -29.82
CA LEU A 506 3.75 0.31 -28.67
C LEU A 506 4.17 1.62 -28.01
N TRP A 507 4.02 1.70 -26.69
CA TRP A 507 4.32 2.88 -25.90
C TRP A 507 5.24 2.56 -24.74
N SER A 508 6.10 3.51 -24.34
CA SER A 508 6.84 3.46 -23.08
C SER A 508 5.93 3.82 -21.89
N THR A 509 6.37 3.47 -20.69
CA THR A 509 5.71 3.91 -19.43
C THR A 509 6.36 5.15 -18.83
N GLY A 510 7.34 5.75 -19.50
CA GLY A 510 8.13 6.89 -19.01
C GLY A 510 9.00 6.51 -17.81
N ARG A 511 8.39 6.14 -16.69
CA ARG A 511 9.09 5.66 -15.49
C ARG A 511 8.91 4.15 -15.32
N PRO A 512 9.96 3.45 -14.80
CA PRO A 512 9.93 1.99 -14.63
C PRO A 512 8.85 1.46 -13.68
N GLU A 513 8.41 2.29 -12.75
CA GLU A 513 7.35 2.00 -11.76
C GLU A 513 5.94 2.32 -12.25
N ASN A 514 5.79 3.02 -13.38
CA ASN A 514 4.50 3.42 -13.92
C ASN A 514 3.89 2.30 -14.80
N ALA A 515 2.58 2.30 -14.91
CA ALA A 515 1.81 1.34 -15.70
C ALA A 515 0.92 2.00 -16.76
N VAL A 516 1.16 3.27 -17.07
CA VAL A 516 0.41 4.06 -18.07
C VAL A 516 1.29 4.38 -19.27
N PRO A 517 0.73 4.49 -20.49
CA PRO A 517 1.50 4.86 -21.68
C PRO A 517 1.90 6.34 -21.63
N THR A 518 3.16 6.65 -21.91
CA THR A 518 3.71 8.03 -21.91
C THR A 518 4.16 8.45 -23.30
N ASP A 519 5.12 7.74 -23.90
CA ASP A 519 5.66 8.09 -25.22
C ASP A 519 5.43 6.96 -26.21
N ARG A 520 4.91 7.29 -27.38
CA ARG A 520 4.71 6.32 -28.46
C ARG A 520 6.05 5.93 -29.10
N LEU A 521 6.38 4.65 -29.05
CA LEU A 521 7.60 4.09 -29.63
C LEU A 521 7.42 3.76 -31.10
N LEU A 522 6.29 3.11 -31.44
CA LEU A 522 5.98 2.72 -32.83
C LEU A 522 4.48 2.53 -33.06
N THR A 523 4.11 2.48 -34.32
CA THR A 523 2.73 2.19 -34.80
C THR A 523 2.80 1.19 -35.93
N THR A 524 1.90 0.19 -35.93
CA THR A 524 1.72 -0.76 -37.02
C THR A 524 0.22 -0.97 -37.27
N THR A 525 -0.11 -1.51 -38.44
CA THR A 525 -1.49 -1.83 -38.85
C THR A 525 -1.57 -3.30 -39.22
N VAL A 526 -2.64 -3.97 -38.80
CA VAL A 526 -2.90 -5.37 -39.13
C VAL A 526 -4.30 -5.53 -39.70
N THR A 527 -4.44 -6.38 -40.69
CA THR A 527 -5.76 -6.71 -41.28
C THR A 527 -6.42 -7.82 -40.47
N VAL A 528 -7.59 -7.55 -39.91
CA VAL A 528 -8.45 -8.54 -39.25
C VAL A 528 -9.43 -9.09 -40.31
N PRO A 529 -9.40 -10.39 -40.60
CA PRO A 529 -10.38 -11.01 -41.54
C PRO A 529 -11.82 -10.87 -41.02
N ALA A 530 -12.79 -10.92 -41.92
CA ALA A 530 -14.19 -10.90 -41.56
C ALA A 530 -14.60 -12.16 -40.79
N ASP A 531 -15.61 -12.01 -39.94
CA ASP A 531 -16.31 -13.08 -39.22
C ASP A 531 -15.42 -13.97 -38.34
N GLY A 532 -15.82 -14.19 -37.11
CA GLY A 532 -15.19 -15.14 -36.16
C GLY A 532 -13.83 -14.71 -35.60
N PRO A 533 -13.20 -15.58 -34.81
CA PRO A 533 -11.92 -15.30 -34.17
C PRO A 533 -10.73 -15.61 -35.09
N HIS A 534 -9.77 -14.68 -35.15
CA HIS A 534 -8.54 -14.82 -35.93
C HIS A 534 -7.33 -14.39 -35.10
N TRP A 535 -6.24 -15.18 -35.19
CA TRP A 535 -4.94 -14.71 -34.74
C TRP A 535 -4.37 -13.75 -35.78
N VAL A 536 -4.08 -12.52 -35.40
CA VAL A 536 -3.47 -11.48 -36.23
C VAL A 536 -2.15 -11.04 -35.65
N THR A 537 -1.11 -10.93 -36.48
CA THR A 537 0.25 -10.66 -36.05
C THR A 537 0.60 -9.18 -36.23
N ALA A 538 0.85 -8.49 -35.13
CA ALA A 538 1.45 -7.16 -35.13
C ALA A 538 2.98 -7.29 -35.09
N ARG A 539 3.67 -6.76 -36.11
CA ARG A 539 5.14 -6.70 -36.16
C ARG A 539 5.61 -5.42 -35.49
N LEU A 540 6.52 -5.56 -34.53
CA LEU A 540 6.99 -4.47 -33.66
C LEU A 540 8.50 -4.27 -33.79
N ASP A 541 9.28 -5.35 -33.97
CA ASP A 541 10.75 -5.34 -34.10
C ASP A 541 11.44 -4.40 -33.09
N HIS A 542 10.98 -4.47 -31.81
CA HIS A 542 11.45 -3.61 -30.72
C HIS A 542 12.53 -4.30 -29.89
N HIS A 543 13.76 -3.78 -29.94
CA HIS A 543 14.95 -4.31 -29.27
C HIS A 543 15.54 -3.23 -28.33
N PRO A 544 15.12 -3.15 -27.10
CA PRO A 544 15.62 -2.15 -26.16
C PRO A 544 17.01 -2.52 -25.61
N ASP A 545 17.83 -1.53 -25.29
CA ASP A 545 19.14 -1.73 -24.66
C ASP A 545 19.05 -2.33 -23.24
N THR A 546 17.92 -2.11 -22.58
CA THR A 546 17.66 -2.61 -21.21
C THR A 546 16.21 -3.08 -21.08
N PRO A 547 15.96 -4.14 -20.28
CA PRO A 547 14.60 -4.57 -19.99
C PRO A 547 13.72 -3.46 -19.43
N HIS A 548 12.47 -3.41 -19.90
CA HIS A 548 11.46 -2.48 -19.41
C HIS A 548 10.04 -3.01 -19.61
N ASN A 549 9.06 -2.36 -19.00
CA ASN A 549 7.66 -2.58 -19.34
C ASN A 549 7.25 -1.67 -20.52
N ALA A 550 6.45 -2.20 -21.43
CA ALA A 550 5.84 -1.44 -22.51
C ALA A 550 4.32 -1.65 -22.54
N VAL A 551 3.60 -0.68 -23.08
CA VAL A 551 2.15 -0.74 -23.24
C VAL A 551 1.82 -0.93 -24.72
N LEU A 552 1.26 -2.09 -25.06
CA LEU A 552 0.73 -2.40 -26.39
C LEU A 552 -0.73 -1.92 -26.45
N ILE A 553 -0.98 -0.85 -27.17
CA ILE A 553 -2.32 -0.28 -27.34
C ILE A 553 -2.94 -0.79 -28.64
N VAL A 554 -4.15 -1.31 -28.53
CA VAL A 554 -5.01 -1.69 -29.65
C VAL A 554 -6.10 -0.61 -29.74
N ARG A 555 -6.08 0.17 -30.83
CA ARG A 555 -6.99 1.28 -31.01
C ARG A 555 -8.42 0.80 -31.28
N ALA A 556 -9.39 1.58 -30.83
CA ALA A 556 -10.80 1.30 -31.04
C ALA A 556 -11.09 0.97 -32.53
N CYS A 557 -11.79 -0.12 -32.75
CA CYS A 557 -12.18 -0.58 -34.07
C CYS A 557 -13.61 -1.14 -33.99
N PRO A 558 -14.63 -0.38 -34.42
CA PRO A 558 -16.03 -0.79 -34.29
C PRO A 558 -16.31 -2.16 -34.94
N ASP A 559 -17.25 -2.87 -34.35
CA ASP A 559 -17.68 -4.21 -34.77
C ASP A 559 -16.62 -5.32 -34.65
N THR A 560 -15.47 -5.03 -34.03
CA THR A 560 -14.45 -6.02 -33.67
C THR A 560 -14.36 -6.20 -32.13
N ALA A 561 -13.74 -7.30 -31.70
CA ALA A 561 -13.52 -7.55 -30.26
C ALA A 561 -12.21 -8.30 -30.02
N LEU A 562 -11.49 -7.99 -28.94
CA LEU A 562 -10.43 -8.85 -28.44
C LEU A 562 -11.03 -10.00 -27.62
N VAL A 563 -10.35 -11.13 -27.57
CA VAL A 563 -10.77 -12.24 -26.69
C VAL A 563 -10.19 -12.02 -25.32
N LEU A 564 -11.07 -11.86 -24.31
CA LEU A 564 -10.72 -11.69 -22.89
C LEU A 564 -10.74 -13.05 -22.20
N LEU A 565 -9.67 -13.40 -21.53
CA LEU A 565 -9.51 -14.61 -20.72
C LEU A 565 -9.71 -14.29 -19.23
N PRO A 566 -10.39 -15.17 -18.46
CA PRO A 566 -10.69 -14.96 -17.05
C PRO A 566 -9.50 -15.25 -16.11
N GLU A 567 -8.29 -15.28 -16.65
CA GLU A 567 -7.06 -15.58 -15.91
C GLU A 567 -6.03 -14.48 -16.14
N ARG A 568 -5.27 -14.15 -15.06
CA ARG A 568 -4.12 -13.24 -15.18
C ARG A 568 -2.95 -13.96 -15.86
N THR A 569 -2.08 -13.19 -16.48
CA THR A 569 -0.77 -13.64 -16.96
C THR A 569 0.32 -12.90 -16.16
N ASP A 570 1.33 -13.66 -15.71
CA ASP A 570 2.40 -13.09 -14.88
C ASP A 570 3.11 -11.94 -15.62
N GLY A 571 3.28 -10.82 -14.90
CA GLY A 571 3.92 -9.63 -15.43
C GLY A 571 3.10 -8.86 -16.49
N VAL A 572 1.85 -9.27 -16.78
CA VAL A 572 1.00 -8.64 -17.80
C VAL A 572 -0.24 -8.03 -17.15
N LEU A 573 -0.63 -6.82 -17.59
CA LEU A 573 -1.85 -6.16 -17.17
C LEU A 573 -2.73 -5.82 -18.36
N ALA A 574 -4.02 -6.16 -18.28
CA ALA A 574 -5.01 -5.68 -19.22
C ALA A 574 -5.57 -4.32 -18.78
N LEU A 575 -5.62 -3.37 -19.70
CA LEU A 575 -6.06 -2.00 -19.46
C LEU A 575 -7.06 -1.58 -20.53
N ARG A 576 -7.89 -0.60 -20.21
CA ARG A 576 -8.78 0.08 -21.15
C ARG A 576 -8.65 1.59 -21.01
N SER A 577 -8.82 2.31 -22.10
CA SER A 577 -8.91 3.76 -22.04
C SER A 577 -10.21 4.18 -21.37
N LYS A 578 -10.16 5.37 -20.74
CA LYS A 578 -11.35 6.03 -20.20
C LYS A 578 -12.31 6.38 -21.33
N ALA A 579 -13.61 6.28 -21.07
CA ALA A 579 -14.66 6.80 -21.92
C ALA A 579 -15.48 7.85 -21.17
N GLU A 580 -16.20 8.68 -21.91
CA GLU A 580 -17.15 9.64 -21.36
C GLU A 580 -18.17 8.90 -20.46
N GLY A 581 -18.35 9.40 -19.23
CA GLY A 581 -19.22 8.78 -18.22
C GLY A 581 -18.57 7.67 -17.37
N ASP A 582 -17.31 7.27 -17.62
CA ASP A 582 -16.58 6.42 -16.68
C ASP A 582 -16.25 7.22 -15.40
N ALA A 583 -16.60 6.67 -14.23
CA ALA A 583 -16.21 7.27 -12.95
C ALA A 583 -14.69 7.23 -12.77
N ALA A 584 -14.15 8.26 -12.14
CA ALA A 584 -12.72 8.42 -11.90
C ALA A 584 -12.12 7.27 -11.09
N VAL A 585 -12.86 6.79 -10.13
CA VAL A 585 -12.54 5.68 -9.22
C VAL A 585 -13.85 4.91 -8.97
N ASP A 586 -13.81 3.78 -8.28
CA ASP A 586 -15.00 3.00 -7.89
C ASP A 586 -16.04 3.78 -7.03
N HIS A 587 -15.87 5.07 -6.87
CA HIS A 587 -16.78 6.00 -6.18
C HIS A 587 -17.34 7.01 -7.18
N ASP A 588 -18.63 7.32 -7.05
CA ASP A 588 -19.36 8.29 -7.88
C ASP A 588 -18.93 9.75 -7.56
N ILE A 589 -17.65 10.04 -7.68
CA ILE A 589 -17.17 11.43 -7.63
C ILE A 589 -17.27 11.97 -9.06
N PRO A 590 -18.09 12.98 -9.31
CA PRO A 590 -18.18 13.63 -10.61
C PRO A 590 -16.82 14.17 -11.03
N GLU A 591 -16.48 14.05 -12.30
CA GLU A 591 -15.35 14.77 -12.87
C GLU A 591 -15.67 16.27 -12.89
N GLU A 592 -14.80 17.05 -12.26
CA GLU A 592 -14.79 18.50 -12.38
C GLU A 592 -13.45 18.99 -12.91
N ASP A 593 -13.44 20.19 -13.45
CA ASP A 593 -12.26 20.87 -13.97
C ASP A 593 -11.06 20.77 -12.99
N GLY A 594 -10.02 20.04 -13.39
CA GLY A 594 -8.79 19.84 -12.63
C GLY A 594 -8.61 18.46 -11.97
N GLN A 595 -9.57 17.54 -12.10
CA GLN A 595 -9.34 16.12 -11.77
C GLN A 595 -8.69 15.43 -12.98
N LEU A 596 -7.38 15.27 -12.95
CA LEU A 596 -6.70 14.37 -13.89
C LEU A 596 -6.92 12.94 -13.40
N VAL A 597 -7.93 12.30 -13.96
CA VAL A 597 -8.12 10.87 -13.86
C VAL A 597 -7.14 10.23 -14.84
N LEU A 598 -6.48 9.15 -14.41
CA LEU A 598 -5.64 8.39 -15.33
C LEU A 598 -6.52 7.93 -16.51
N GLU A 599 -6.05 8.22 -17.72
CA GLU A 599 -6.76 7.85 -18.97
C GLU A 599 -6.87 6.34 -19.15
N TRP A 600 -6.08 5.55 -18.42
CA TRP A 600 -6.00 4.10 -18.53
C TRP A 600 -6.39 3.41 -17.23
N GLN A 601 -7.30 2.47 -17.31
CA GLN A 601 -7.92 1.79 -16.18
C GLN A 601 -7.93 0.28 -16.35
N ALA A 602 -7.86 -0.44 -15.22
CA ALA A 602 -8.05 -1.89 -15.16
C ALA A 602 -9.47 -2.29 -14.72
N ARG A 603 -10.39 -1.32 -14.59
CA ARG A 603 -11.77 -1.59 -14.12
C ARG A 603 -12.43 -2.66 -14.99
N GLY A 604 -12.93 -3.74 -14.35
CA GLY A 604 -13.52 -4.89 -15.03
C GLY A 604 -12.51 -5.81 -15.74
N LEU A 605 -11.20 -5.50 -15.68
CA LEU A 605 -10.12 -6.28 -16.29
C LEU A 605 -9.12 -6.85 -15.29
N ARG A 606 -9.34 -6.64 -13.99
CA ARG A 606 -8.47 -7.22 -12.96
C ARG A 606 -8.49 -8.74 -13.06
N ARG A 607 -7.31 -9.35 -12.93
CA ARG A 607 -7.10 -10.79 -13.06
C ARG A 607 -7.60 -11.41 -14.38
N HIS A 608 -7.74 -10.56 -15.41
CA HIS A 608 -8.05 -10.96 -16.79
C HIS A 608 -6.90 -10.58 -17.69
N THR A 609 -6.77 -11.27 -18.83
CA THR A 609 -5.78 -10.94 -19.85
C THR A 609 -6.44 -11.08 -21.23
N PHE A 610 -6.15 -10.19 -22.18
CA PHE A 610 -6.52 -10.42 -23.58
C PHE A 610 -5.66 -11.53 -24.16
N ALA A 611 -6.24 -12.39 -24.99
CA ALA A 611 -5.52 -13.50 -25.63
C ALA A 611 -4.43 -12.97 -26.55
N PHE A 612 -3.18 -13.35 -26.29
CA PHE A 612 -2.01 -12.91 -27.06
C PHE A 612 -0.88 -13.96 -27.02
N ARG A 613 0.08 -13.79 -27.93
CA ARG A 613 1.38 -14.48 -27.95
C ARG A 613 2.46 -13.48 -28.31
N ALA A 614 3.49 -13.38 -27.51
CA ALA A 614 4.66 -12.54 -27.80
C ALA A 614 5.83 -13.37 -28.31
N THR A 615 6.65 -12.80 -29.18
CA THR A 615 7.94 -13.36 -29.62
C THR A 615 9.03 -12.29 -29.55
N PRO A 616 10.30 -12.69 -29.33
CA PRO A 616 10.82 -14.01 -29.00
C PRO A 616 10.43 -14.50 -27.60
N ASP A 617 10.96 -15.67 -27.20
CA ASP A 617 10.86 -16.15 -25.83
C ASP A 617 11.41 -15.13 -24.84
N THR A 618 10.78 -15.03 -23.66
CA THR A 618 11.13 -14.02 -22.67
C THR A 618 12.18 -14.49 -21.68
N THR A 619 13.05 -13.57 -21.24
CA THR A 619 14.02 -13.77 -20.15
C THR A 619 13.60 -13.03 -18.86
N ALA A 620 12.37 -12.52 -18.80
CA ALA A 620 11.87 -11.75 -17.65
C ALA A 620 11.74 -12.56 -16.36
N PHE A 621 11.65 -13.89 -16.44
CA PHE A 621 11.39 -14.80 -15.32
C PHE A 621 12.56 -15.75 -14.98
N LEU A 622 13.75 -15.44 -15.44
CA LEU A 622 14.94 -16.24 -15.18
C LEU A 622 15.24 -16.38 -13.67
N PRO A 623 15.90 -17.50 -13.24
CA PRO A 623 16.25 -17.71 -11.83
C PRO A 623 17.04 -16.58 -11.19
N GLN A 624 17.88 -15.89 -11.96
CA GLN A 624 18.69 -14.74 -11.53
C GLN A 624 17.83 -13.56 -11.02
N ARG A 625 16.58 -13.48 -11.42
CA ARG A 625 15.65 -12.43 -10.92
C ARG A 625 15.41 -12.55 -9.42
N ALA A 626 15.42 -13.77 -8.87
CA ALA A 626 15.27 -14.02 -7.43
C ALA A 626 16.47 -13.59 -6.58
N VAL A 627 17.58 -13.20 -7.19
CA VAL A 627 18.76 -12.62 -6.50
C VAL A 627 19.14 -11.25 -7.08
N GLY A 628 18.31 -10.70 -7.98
CA GLY A 628 18.54 -9.42 -8.65
C GLY A 628 18.37 -8.19 -7.75
N GLY A 629 17.89 -8.38 -6.52
CA GLY A 629 17.77 -7.34 -5.50
C GLY A 629 16.45 -6.60 -5.49
N TYR A 630 15.69 -6.55 -6.58
CA TYR A 630 14.35 -5.96 -6.57
C TYR A 630 13.35 -6.93 -5.92
N GLN A 631 12.53 -6.41 -5.03
CA GLN A 631 11.53 -7.21 -4.30
C GLN A 631 10.10 -6.91 -4.76
N ARG A 632 9.98 -6.16 -5.84
CA ARG A 632 8.70 -5.73 -6.42
C ARG A 632 8.87 -5.56 -7.93
N PRO A 633 7.77 -5.62 -8.71
CA PRO A 633 7.82 -5.27 -10.12
C PRO A 633 8.45 -3.87 -10.34
N TYR A 634 9.49 -3.83 -11.15
CA TYR A 634 10.23 -2.63 -11.53
C TYR A 634 11.03 -2.92 -12.81
N LYS A 635 10.76 -2.24 -13.91
CA LYS A 635 11.30 -2.59 -15.25
C LYS A 635 10.93 -3.99 -15.74
N GLY A 636 9.96 -4.64 -15.13
CA GLY A 636 9.56 -6.01 -15.36
C GLY A 636 9.10 -6.68 -14.06
N PRO A 637 8.74 -7.97 -14.09
CA PRO A 637 8.13 -8.66 -12.95
C PRO A 637 9.09 -8.89 -11.77
N GLN A 638 10.42 -8.94 -12.00
CA GLN A 638 11.46 -9.08 -10.95
C GLN A 638 11.24 -10.29 -10.02
N MET A 639 10.98 -11.44 -10.60
CA MET A 639 10.83 -12.71 -9.90
C MET A 639 11.27 -13.89 -10.78
N TRP A 640 11.67 -14.99 -10.16
CA TRP A 640 11.67 -16.27 -10.82
C TRP A 640 10.25 -16.81 -10.90
N SER A 641 9.85 -17.28 -12.09
CA SER A 641 8.61 -18.03 -12.32
C SER A 641 8.96 -19.35 -13.00
N SER A 642 8.46 -20.46 -12.48
CA SER A 642 8.69 -21.80 -13.07
C SER A 642 7.98 -21.97 -14.41
N ALA A 643 8.27 -23.04 -15.14
CA ALA A 643 7.37 -23.52 -16.18
C ALA A 643 5.99 -23.85 -15.59
N PRO A 644 4.92 -23.92 -16.41
CA PRO A 644 3.59 -24.25 -15.94
C PRO A 644 3.57 -25.58 -15.17
N LEU A 645 2.97 -25.54 -13.97
CA LEU A 645 2.85 -26.72 -13.10
C LEU A 645 1.77 -27.65 -13.65
N PRO A 646 2.03 -28.96 -13.72
CA PRO A 646 0.99 -29.93 -14.06
C PRO A 646 -0.11 -30.02 -13.02
N ASP A 647 0.24 -29.77 -11.74
CA ASP A 647 -0.65 -29.78 -10.59
C ASP A 647 -0.11 -28.78 -9.53
N PRO A 648 -0.87 -27.74 -9.13
CA PRO A 648 -0.45 -26.81 -8.09
C PRO A 648 -0.16 -27.48 -6.73
N ASP A 649 -0.80 -28.64 -6.45
CA ASP A 649 -0.54 -29.41 -5.22
C ASP A 649 0.72 -30.27 -5.27
N ARG A 650 1.39 -30.35 -6.43
CA ARG A 650 2.62 -31.11 -6.68
C ARG A 650 3.54 -30.33 -7.60
N ALA A 651 4.01 -29.19 -7.11
CA ALA A 651 4.86 -28.28 -7.89
C ALA A 651 6.22 -28.89 -8.21
N GLU A 652 6.89 -29.46 -7.22
CA GLU A 652 8.22 -30.11 -7.33
C GLU A 652 9.27 -29.26 -8.09
N GLN A 653 9.19 -27.93 -7.94
CA GLN A 653 10.10 -26.99 -8.56
C GLN A 653 11.19 -26.58 -7.56
N TRP A 654 12.36 -26.24 -8.05
CA TRP A 654 13.43 -25.78 -7.17
C TRP A 654 14.23 -24.61 -7.75
N LEU A 655 14.77 -23.80 -6.84
CA LEU A 655 15.69 -22.70 -7.08
C LEU A 655 16.95 -22.96 -6.25
N LEU A 656 18.12 -22.89 -6.88
CA LEU A 656 19.42 -23.30 -6.33
C LEU A 656 20.39 -22.11 -6.32
N LEU A 657 20.99 -21.89 -5.16
CA LEU A 657 22.18 -21.07 -4.96
C LEU A 657 23.41 -22.01 -4.84
N ASP A 658 24.42 -21.84 -5.67
CA ASP A 658 25.58 -22.69 -5.77
C ASP A 658 26.86 -21.82 -5.71
N TRP A 659 27.73 -22.07 -4.75
CA TRP A 659 28.99 -21.32 -4.54
C TRP A 659 30.18 -22.17 -4.87
N ASP A 660 31.25 -21.54 -5.33
CA ASP A 660 32.53 -22.23 -5.62
C ASP A 660 33.24 -22.69 -4.34
N GLU A 661 32.91 -22.06 -3.19
CA GLU A 661 33.48 -22.35 -1.88
C GLU A 661 32.38 -22.58 -0.85
N GLN A 662 32.69 -23.40 0.19
CA GLN A 662 31.76 -23.62 1.30
C GLN A 662 31.44 -22.31 2.03
N GLN A 663 30.17 -22.09 2.27
CA GLN A 663 29.63 -20.99 3.08
C GLN A 663 29.26 -21.48 4.49
N GLN A 664 29.20 -20.56 5.45
CA GLN A 664 28.70 -20.80 6.79
C GLN A 664 27.43 -20.04 6.97
N LEU A 665 26.27 -20.69 6.77
CA LEU A 665 24.95 -20.06 6.73
C LEU A 665 24.28 -20.17 8.11
N THR A 666 23.72 -19.03 8.58
CA THR A 666 22.95 -18.95 9.83
C THR A 666 21.49 -18.54 9.59
N GLU A 667 21.21 -17.93 8.43
CA GLU A 667 19.87 -17.44 8.11
C GLU A 667 19.61 -17.51 6.61
N THR A 668 18.37 -17.80 6.24
CA THR A 668 17.88 -17.58 4.89
C THR A 668 16.55 -16.85 4.93
N ARG A 669 16.33 -15.97 3.94
CA ARG A 669 15.08 -15.23 3.76
C ARG A 669 14.51 -15.49 2.38
N VAL A 670 13.21 -15.71 2.34
CA VAL A 670 12.51 -15.95 1.09
C VAL A 670 11.35 -14.95 1.00
N VAL A 671 11.21 -14.34 -0.19
CA VAL A 671 10.06 -13.48 -0.52
C VAL A 671 9.30 -14.14 -1.65
N PHE A 672 8.05 -14.49 -1.39
CA PHE A 672 7.12 -15.09 -2.35
C PHE A 672 6.21 -14.04 -2.97
N ASP A 673 5.61 -14.34 -4.12
CA ASP A 673 4.59 -13.48 -4.72
C ASP A 673 3.26 -13.63 -3.97
N ASP A 674 2.70 -12.51 -3.55
CA ASP A 674 1.38 -12.40 -2.93
C ASP A 674 0.45 -11.47 -3.71
N ASP A 675 0.74 -11.29 -5.01
CA ASP A 675 0.02 -10.42 -5.93
C ASP A 675 -0.13 -8.98 -5.42
N VAL A 676 0.98 -8.24 -5.41
CA VAL A 676 0.97 -6.82 -4.99
C VAL A 676 0.13 -5.89 -5.88
N ASP A 677 -0.48 -6.42 -6.93
CA ASP A 677 -1.49 -5.74 -7.74
C ASP A 677 -2.91 -5.82 -7.14
N GLU A 678 -3.18 -6.88 -6.37
CA GLU A 678 -4.45 -7.01 -5.65
C GLU A 678 -4.50 -6.03 -4.48
N TYR A 679 -5.56 -5.20 -4.42
CA TYR A 679 -5.66 -4.25 -3.31
C TYR A 679 -6.54 -4.80 -2.18
N LEU A 680 -5.98 -4.84 -0.97
CA LEU A 680 -6.59 -5.40 0.25
C LEU A 680 -6.97 -4.32 1.26
N ASN A 681 -7.00 -3.07 0.84
CA ASN A 681 -7.15 -1.91 1.72
C ASN A 681 -8.57 -1.72 2.29
N ASN A 682 -9.60 -2.31 1.70
CA ASN A 682 -10.92 -2.27 2.28
C ASN A 682 -11.09 -3.36 3.35
N LEU A 683 -10.66 -3.07 4.56
CA LEU A 683 -10.57 -4.02 5.68
C LEU A 683 -11.92 -4.53 6.19
N HIS A 684 -13.01 -3.82 5.89
CA HIS A 684 -14.35 -4.12 6.37
C HIS A 684 -15.27 -4.68 5.27
N ARG A 685 -14.81 -4.69 4.03
CA ARG A 685 -15.52 -5.24 2.89
C ARG A 685 -14.53 -5.73 1.86
N HIS A 686 -14.13 -7.00 2.02
CA HIS A 686 -13.19 -7.61 1.08
C HIS A 686 -13.76 -7.63 -0.33
N ARG A 687 -12.93 -7.29 -1.32
CA ARG A 687 -13.30 -7.28 -2.73
C ARG A 687 -12.69 -8.43 -3.52
N THR A 688 -11.61 -9.02 -3.00
CA THR A 688 -11.04 -10.23 -3.58
C THR A 688 -11.73 -11.47 -3.01
N PRO A 689 -11.99 -12.52 -3.83
CA PRO A 689 -12.61 -13.76 -3.36
C PRO A 689 -11.61 -14.68 -2.64
N PHE A 690 -10.33 -14.33 -2.58
CA PHE A 690 -9.29 -15.20 -2.04
C PHE A 690 -9.02 -14.89 -0.57
N GLU A 691 -9.15 -15.89 0.30
CA GLU A 691 -8.68 -15.79 1.69
C GLU A 691 -7.14 -15.79 1.76
N ILE A 692 -6.50 -16.51 0.84
CA ILE A 692 -5.06 -16.54 0.64
C ILE A 692 -4.81 -16.33 -0.86
N MET A 693 -3.83 -15.48 -1.20
CA MET A 693 -3.50 -15.22 -2.60
C MET A 693 -2.99 -16.51 -3.28
N PRO A 694 -3.55 -16.88 -4.44
CA PRO A 694 -3.18 -18.11 -5.16
C PRO A 694 -1.69 -18.19 -5.53
N GLU A 695 -1.06 -17.04 -5.71
CA GLU A 695 0.34 -16.89 -6.12
C GLU A 695 1.33 -17.28 -5.03
N LEU A 696 0.90 -17.27 -3.76
CA LEU A 696 1.75 -17.65 -2.64
C LEU A 696 2.14 -19.14 -2.72
N VAL A 697 3.40 -19.41 -2.48
CA VAL A 697 3.91 -20.76 -2.24
C VAL A 697 3.36 -21.25 -0.91
N ARG A 698 2.66 -22.41 -0.93
CA ARG A 698 2.04 -23.04 0.24
C ARG A 698 2.98 -23.93 1.01
N ASP A 699 3.62 -24.85 0.32
CA ASP A 699 4.48 -25.88 0.92
C ASP A 699 5.84 -25.83 0.25
N TYR A 700 6.91 -25.84 1.08
CA TYR A 700 8.28 -25.79 0.57
C TYR A 700 9.31 -26.35 1.57
N ARG A 701 10.51 -26.67 1.06
CA ARG A 701 11.67 -27.12 1.84
C ARG A 701 12.88 -26.30 1.52
N ILE A 702 13.75 -26.10 2.52
CA ILE A 702 15.10 -25.59 2.35
C ILE A 702 16.08 -26.75 2.55
N GLN A 703 17.01 -26.92 1.62
CA GLN A 703 17.95 -28.04 1.61
C GLN A 703 19.36 -27.54 1.39
N SER A 704 20.34 -28.14 2.11
CA SER A 704 21.78 -27.97 1.88
C SER A 704 22.34 -29.16 1.11
N ARG A 705 23.42 -28.94 0.37
CA ARG A 705 24.18 -30.03 -0.27
C ARG A 705 25.21 -30.58 0.71
N GLU A 706 25.19 -31.89 0.90
CA GLU A 706 26.21 -32.63 1.69
C GLU A 706 27.49 -32.85 0.88
N PRO A 707 28.63 -33.13 1.54
CA PRO A 707 29.92 -33.39 0.84
C PRO A 707 29.89 -34.56 -0.15
N ASP A 708 28.95 -35.49 0.01
CA ASP A 708 28.77 -36.62 -0.90
C ASP A 708 27.86 -36.30 -2.10
N GLY A 709 27.39 -35.05 -2.19
CA GLY A 709 26.48 -34.56 -3.24
C GLY A 709 25.00 -34.83 -2.97
N THR A 710 24.62 -35.45 -1.88
CA THR A 710 23.22 -35.65 -1.49
C THR A 710 22.63 -34.41 -0.91
N TRP A 711 21.27 -34.32 -0.89
CA TRP A 711 20.55 -33.18 -0.34
C TRP A 711 20.00 -33.49 1.05
N HIS A 712 20.40 -32.69 2.01
CA HIS A 712 19.85 -32.70 3.37
C HIS A 712 18.76 -31.62 3.54
N THR A 713 17.58 -32.02 4.07
CA THR A 713 16.50 -31.09 4.36
C THR A 713 16.74 -30.41 5.70
N LEU A 714 17.03 -29.11 5.67
CA LEU A 714 17.23 -28.27 6.86
C LEU A 714 15.90 -27.96 7.55
N LEU A 715 14.89 -27.65 6.75
CA LEU A 715 13.54 -27.35 7.25
C LEU A 715 12.46 -27.65 6.20
N THR A 716 11.25 -27.89 6.69
CA THR A 716 10.03 -28.06 5.89
C THR A 716 8.96 -27.11 6.42
N VAL A 717 8.30 -26.40 5.49
CA VAL A 717 7.18 -25.51 5.80
C VAL A 717 5.96 -25.99 5.04
N THR A 718 4.83 -26.12 5.75
CA THR A 718 3.53 -26.46 5.17
C THR A 718 2.50 -25.39 5.52
N GLY A 719 1.55 -25.14 4.62
CA GLY A 719 0.49 -24.16 4.84
C GLY A 719 0.99 -22.71 5.02
N ASN A 720 2.07 -22.33 4.33
CA ASN A 720 2.56 -20.96 4.38
C ASN A 720 1.53 -19.98 3.81
N ARG A 721 1.32 -18.86 4.51
CA ARG A 721 0.41 -17.77 4.12
C ARG A 721 1.11 -16.41 4.08
N ARG A 722 2.42 -16.39 4.27
CA ARG A 722 3.21 -15.15 4.36
C ARG A 722 4.09 -14.98 3.14
N ARG A 723 4.16 -13.75 2.67
CA ARG A 723 5.05 -13.32 1.60
C ARG A 723 6.52 -13.40 2.02
N HIS A 724 6.90 -12.77 3.12
CA HIS A 724 8.26 -12.76 3.64
C HIS A 724 8.46 -13.80 4.74
N ARG A 725 9.48 -14.64 4.60
CA ARG A 725 9.84 -15.69 5.55
C ARG A 725 11.30 -15.58 5.92
N VAL A 726 11.56 -15.61 7.22
CA VAL A 726 12.91 -15.65 7.82
C VAL A 726 13.10 -17.02 8.46
N HIS A 727 14.19 -17.69 8.15
CA HIS A 727 14.54 -18.99 8.70
C HIS A 727 15.95 -18.98 9.27
N HIS A 728 16.07 -19.24 10.56
CA HIS A 728 17.35 -19.50 11.18
C HIS A 728 17.78 -20.91 10.81
N LEU A 729 19.05 -21.07 10.43
CA LEU A 729 19.65 -22.31 9.99
C LEU A 729 20.63 -22.81 11.02
N GLU A 730 20.48 -24.07 11.42
CA GLU A 730 21.41 -24.77 12.35
C GLU A 730 21.93 -26.03 11.71
N GLY A 731 23.24 -26.20 11.77
CA GLY A 731 23.91 -27.44 11.38
C GLY A 731 23.73 -28.55 12.43
N PRO A 732 24.11 -29.79 12.13
CA PRO A 732 23.95 -30.92 13.04
C PRO A 732 24.67 -30.77 14.40
N ASP A 733 25.64 -29.89 14.48
CA ASP A 733 26.41 -29.56 15.70
C ASP A 733 25.89 -28.34 16.46
N GLY A 734 24.75 -27.76 16.02
CA GLY A 734 24.16 -26.56 16.60
C GLY A 734 24.84 -25.24 16.16
N GLY A 735 25.83 -25.34 15.27
CA GLY A 735 26.52 -24.19 14.66
C GLY A 735 25.95 -23.81 13.28
N PRO A 736 26.65 -22.91 12.55
CA PRO A 736 26.24 -22.56 11.18
C PRO A 736 26.20 -23.77 10.24
N VAL A 737 25.27 -23.80 9.31
CA VAL A 737 25.20 -24.80 8.24
C VAL A 737 26.38 -24.59 7.29
N ARG A 738 27.21 -25.60 7.13
CA ARG A 738 28.37 -25.58 6.21
C ARG A 738 27.99 -26.28 4.91
N THR A 739 27.90 -25.52 3.84
CA THR A 739 27.50 -26.05 2.53
C THR A 739 28.03 -25.17 1.40
N ASP A 740 28.23 -25.76 0.23
CA ASP A 740 28.51 -25.03 -1.01
C ASP A 740 27.26 -24.80 -1.87
N ALA A 741 26.08 -25.28 -1.41
CA ALA A 741 24.83 -25.04 -2.11
C ALA A 741 23.60 -25.05 -1.19
N LEU A 742 22.69 -24.10 -1.43
CA LEU A 742 21.39 -24.02 -0.76
C LEU A 742 20.27 -24.10 -1.80
N ARG A 743 19.27 -24.94 -1.56
CA ARG A 743 18.15 -25.14 -2.48
C ARG A 743 16.81 -24.87 -1.79
N LEU A 744 16.00 -24.02 -2.41
CA LEU A 744 14.58 -23.88 -2.10
C LEU A 744 13.79 -24.83 -3.02
N VAL A 745 13.05 -25.76 -2.45
CA VAL A 745 12.16 -26.67 -3.17
C VAL A 745 10.73 -26.24 -2.90
N VAL A 746 10.01 -25.86 -3.92
CA VAL A 746 8.57 -25.54 -3.86
C VAL A 746 7.79 -26.83 -4.10
N ASP A 747 7.05 -27.28 -3.09
CA ASP A 747 6.27 -28.52 -3.14
C ASP A 747 4.82 -28.26 -3.58
N ALA A 748 4.24 -27.09 -3.21
CA ALA A 748 2.87 -26.70 -3.61
C ALA A 748 2.67 -25.18 -3.58
N THR A 749 1.71 -24.69 -4.39
CA THR A 749 1.17 -23.32 -4.35
C THR A 749 -0.25 -23.30 -3.77
N HIS A 750 -0.84 -22.12 -3.57
CA HIS A 750 -2.25 -21.96 -3.22
C HIS A 750 -3.20 -21.98 -4.44
N GLY A 751 -2.71 -22.37 -5.60
CA GLY A 751 -3.51 -22.50 -6.83
C GLY A 751 -2.90 -21.85 -8.08
N ALA A 752 -1.79 -21.13 -7.95
CA ALA A 752 -1.08 -20.59 -9.10
C ALA A 752 -0.51 -21.71 -9.99
N ARG A 753 -0.53 -21.48 -11.31
CA ARG A 753 0.02 -22.40 -12.31
C ARG A 753 1.54 -22.38 -12.38
N HIS A 754 2.19 -21.43 -11.73
CA HIS A 754 3.63 -21.26 -11.68
C HIS A 754 4.08 -21.12 -10.23
N ALA A 755 5.26 -21.62 -9.91
CA ALA A 755 5.91 -21.33 -8.65
C ALA A 755 6.65 -19.99 -8.77
N HIS A 756 6.37 -19.05 -7.89
CA HIS A 756 6.94 -17.72 -7.90
C HIS A 756 7.85 -17.47 -6.71
N VAL A 757 9.07 -17.00 -6.97
CA VAL A 757 10.02 -16.55 -5.93
C VAL A 757 10.57 -15.18 -6.32
N ILE A 758 10.27 -14.18 -5.52
CA ILE A 758 10.72 -12.79 -5.73
C ILE A 758 12.15 -12.61 -5.22
N ALA A 759 12.45 -13.15 -4.02
CA ALA A 759 13.79 -13.09 -3.49
C ALA A 759 14.14 -14.38 -2.71
N PHE A 760 15.37 -14.85 -2.90
CA PHE A 760 15.99 -15.92 -2.12
C PHE A 760 17.35 -15.44 -1.65
N LYS A 761 17.47 -15.16 -0.34
CA LYS A 761 18.64 -14.55 0.30
C LYS A 761 19.29 -15.54 1.26
N ALA A 762 20.60 -15.46 1.44
CA ALA A 762 21.37 -16.28 2.36
C ALA A 762 22.37 -15.40 3.14
N TYR A 763 22.43 -15.60 4.45
CA TYR A 763 23.28 -14.82 5.34
C TYR A 763 24.18 -15.75 6.17
N GLY A 764 25.44 -15.33 6.35
CA GLY A 764 26.44 -16.03 7.11
C GLY A 764 26.55 -15.60 8.57
N ALA A 765 27.49 -16.25 9.29
CA ALA A 765 27.82 -15.91 10.66
C ALA A 765 28.73 -14.67 10.72
#